data_cf3d72594638f301175d0bc27f539708
#
_entry.id   cf3d72594638f301175d0bc27f539708
#
_cell.length_a   1.000
_cell.length_b   1.000
_cell.length_c   1.000
_cell.angle_alpha   90.00
_cell.angle_beta   90.00
_cell.angle_gamma   90.00
#
_symmetry.space_group_name_H-M   'P 1'
#
loop_
_entity.id
_entity.type
_entity.pdbx_description
1 polymer ?
#
loop_
_entity_poly.entity_id
_entity_poly.type
_entity_poly.pdbx_seq_one_letter_code
_entity_poly.pdbx_strand_id
1 'polypeptide(L)'
;KTITASASTFVSTDVGRLLKLHDGFAKVTGFTSATVVTATVQENAEGRSELMPAYVASTIAFYEGDPSSTGLEHNDRITDTTGSFITQGFKVGQKATITGAGTSGNNITSGLIVQVSADTILFSPSVDLVNEAAGQAITLNGDLTADDNFSLGAFSTTTGHPAAVTFYEQRLVFGNTNAQPQTLFFSVGGSFEDFADGIDADDALTYTIGSNQVNVIRYLASGRVLIVGTSGGEFAVSASGSSVPLSPTNAQIKRQANYGSANIQPIQVGNVTMFVQRASRKIRELVYNFDTDSYQAPDLTVLAEHITDTGITDVAFQQEPDNIVWCVLTNGNLVGMTYRREEEVVGWHEHIVGGRFGECTVTVSDYANIAVGTTLTFTKSDGSTVTFTSEAAGSSSPASATGFRPNTNNNTTADNIFTAINAHADFTVANPSAAIVVITETIHSSTGFLSCLSSDTTRLETANESQAVVESIAVVPGDLNEDSLYMIVKRTVNGATVRFIEYFSAFDFGNDIEDAFFVDSGLTYSGSAATSISGLNHLEGQTVSILANGATHPDKVVASGAISLDRSVTKAHIGLAYNSILQTMRVDAGGTEGTAQGKIKRIHDITLRLFNTAGISVGSSETEIDRIPFRSSANVMGSALPMFTGDKEVEFRGGFDNDGFIVIKQNQPLPATILAIFPRLQTFDQ
;
A
#
# COMPACT_ATOMS: atom_id res chain seq x y z
N LYS A 1 -18.50 -21.78 31.54
CA LYS A 1 -18.09 -23.13 31.91
C LYS A 1 -16.64 -23.14 32.37
N THR A 2 -16.30 -24.10 33.24
CA THR A 2 -14.91 -24.41 33.59
C THR A 2 -14.47 -25.60 32.75
N ILE A 3 -13.33 -25.47 32.07
CA ILE A 3 -12.76 -26.52 31.25
C ILE A 3 -11.44 -26.93 31.87
N THR A 4 -11.27 -28.24 32.08
CA THR A 4 -10.10 -28.82 32.73
C THR A 4 -9.40 -29.78 31.77
N ALA A 5 -8.15 -29.49 31.44
CA ALA A 5 -7.30 -30.39 30.67
C ALA A 5 -6.60 -31.42 31.57
N SER A 6 -6.35 -32.61 31.02
CA SER A 6 -5.64 -33.69 31.71
C SER A 6 -4.13 -33.41 31.91
N ALA A 7 -3.59 -32.47 31.15
CA ALA A 7 -2.19 -32.05 31.21
C ALA A 7 -2.06 -30.52 31.17
N SER A 8 -0.89 -30.00 31.49
CA SER A 8 -0.57 -28.56 31.37
C SER A 8 -0.65 -28.11 29.90
N THR A 9 -1.76 -27.49 29.52
CA THR A 9 -2.10 -27.12 28.15
C THR A 9 -2.30 -25.62 28.00
N PHE A 10 -2.91 -24.96 29.00
CA PHE A 10 -3.30 -23.57 28.92
C PHE A 10 -2.22 -22.61 29.42
N VAL A 11 -2.19 -21.44 28.85
CA VAL A 11 -1.38 -20.31 29.29
C VAL A 11 -2.27 -19.07 29.50
N SER A 12 -1.83 -18.12 30.30
CA SER A 12 -2.65 -16.92 30.61
C SER A 12 -3.04 -16.10 29.38
N THR A 13 -2.28 -16.21 28.31
CA THR A 13 -2.52 -15.53 27.02
C THR A 13 -3.53 -16.26 26.12
N ASP A 14 -4.07 -17.41 26.56
CA ASP A 14 -5.16 -18.08 25.85
C ASP A 14 -6.52 -17.42 26.06
N VAL A 15 -6.62 -16.48 27.00
CA VAL A 15 -7.84 -15.69 27.18
C VAL A 15 -8.18 -14.96 25.88
N GLY A 16 -9.39 -15.20 25.38
CA GLY A 16 -9.86 -14.69 24.09
C GLY A 16 -9.79 -15.69 22.94
N ARG A 17 -9.02 -16.80 23.06
CA ARG A 17 -8.98 -17.87 22.06
C ARG A 17 -10.28 -18.65 22.01
N LEU A 18 -10.58 -19.18 20.85
CA LEU A 18 -11.60 -20.21 20.70
C LEU A 18 -11.04 -21.57 21.12
N LEU A 19 -11.88 -22.38 21.72
CA LEU A 19 -11.63 -23.75 22.07
C LEU A 19 -12.69 -24.60 21.38
N LYS A 20 -12.25 -25.47 20.47
CA LYS A 20 -13.10 -26.47 19.83
C LYS A 20 -13.16 -27.72 20.72
N LEU A 21 -14.37 -28.21 20.98
CA LEU A 21 -14.66 -29.47 21.65
C LEU A 21 -15.64 -30.24 20.74
N HIS A 22 -15.19 -31.27 20.04
CA HIS A 22 -15.91 -31.86 18.92
C HIS A 22 -16.37 -30.79 17.92
N ASP A 23 -17.69 -30.65 17.69
CA ASP A 23 -18.29 -29.72 16.76
C ASP A 23 -18.64 -28.39 17.40
N GLY A 24 -18.56 -28.27 18.72
CA GLY A 24 -18.91 -27.05 19.45
C GLY A 24 -17.72 -26.16 19.76
N PHE A 25 -17.98 -24.87 19.99
CA PHE A 25 -16.98 -23.87 20.27
C PHE A 25 -17.25 -23.12 21.56
N ALA A 26 -16.19 -22.87 22.31
CA ALA A 26 -16.21 -22.01 23.48
C ALA A 26 -15.09 -20.97 23.41
N LYS A 27 -15.35 -19.74 23.83
CA LYS A 27 -14.36 -18.69 23.96
C LYS A 27 -13.78 -18.68 25.36
N VAL A 28 -12.47 -18.84 25.49
CA VAL A 28 -11.78 -18.75 26.79
C VAL A 28 -11.92 -17.34 27.35
N THR A 29 -12.49 -17.20 28.54
CA THR A 29 -12.75 -15.90 29.19
C THR A 29 -11.87 -15.66 30.41
N GLY A 30 -11.25 -16.71 30.97
CA GLY A 30 -10.35 -16.57 32.10
C GLY A 30 -9.38 -17.74 32.21
N PHE A 31 -8.18 -17.45 32.69
CA PHE A 31 -7.13 -18.42 32.99
C PHE A 31 -7.04 -18.65 34.53
N THR A 32 -7.18 -19.88 34.96
CA THR A 32 -7.06 -20.25 36.38
C THR A 32 -5.72 -20.94 36.63
N SER A 33 -5.34 -21.89 35.81
CA SER A 33 -4.06 -22.60 35.87
C SER A 33 -3.70 -23.21 34.54
N ALA A 34 -2.50 -23.80 34.43
CA ALA A 34 -2.08 -24.47 33.18
C ALA A 34 -3.01 -25.65 32.79
N THR A 35 -3.86 -26.11 33.65
CA THR A 35 -4.84 -27.16 33.38
C THR A 35 -6.29 -26.69 33.43
N VAL A 36 -6.57 -25.45 33.84
CA VAL A 36 -7.95 -24.98 34.07
C VAL A 36 -8.17 -23.60 33.50
N VAL A 37 -9.18 -23.48 32.64
CA VAL A 37 -9.68 -22.21 32.12
C VAL A 37 -11.18 -22.09 32.32
N THR A 38 -11.66 -20.84 32.31
CA THR A 38 -13.10 -20.55 32.19
C THR A 38 -13.40 -20.15 30.76
N ALA A 39 -14.52 -20.58 30.22
CA ALA A 39 -14.92 -20.29 28.86
C ALA A 39 -16.42 -20.04 28.76
N THR A 40 -16.80 -19.20 27.80
CA THR A 40 -18.21 -18.97 27.41
C THR A 40 -18.49 -19.77 26.15
N VAL A 41 -19.51 -20.60 26.19
CA VAL A 41 -19.97 -21.36 25.02
C VAL A 41 -20.46 -20.40 23.95
N GLN A 42 -19.95 -20.54 22.73
CA GLN A 42 -20.38 -19.80 21.56
C GLN A 42 -21.32 -20.65 20.71
N GLU A 43 -21.00 -21.91 20.55
CA GLU A 43 -21.77 -22.90 19.82
C GLU A 43 -21.73 -24.23 20.55
N ASN A 44 -22.91 -24.87 20.69
CA ASN A 44 -23.00 -26.18 21.32
C ASN A 44 -22.59 -27.28 20.34
N ALA A 45 -21.82 -28.24 20.83
CA ALA A 45 -21.53 -29.43 20.06
C ALA A 45 -22.81 -30.21 19.75
N GLU A 46 -23.03 -30.59 18.50
CA GLU A 46 -24.17 -31.42 18.13
C GLU A 46 -24.12 -32.79 18.79
N GLY A 47 -25.22 -33.15 19.46
CA GLY A 47 -25.32 -34.43 20.14
C GLY A 47 -24.54 -34.53 21.46
N ARG A 48 -23.88 -33.44 21.92
CA ARG A 48 -23.09 -33.43 23.16
C ARG A 48 -23.55 -32.37 24.14
N SER A 49 -23.56 -32.71 25.39
CA SER A 49 -24.00 -31.84 26.48
C SER A 49 -22.86 -31.05 27.17
N GLU A 50 -21.62 -31.30 26.78
CA GLU A 50 -20.42 -30.75 27.42
C GLU A 50 -20.36 -29.21 27.36
N LEU A 51 -20.85 -28.63 26.29
CA LEU A 51 -20.85 -27.18 26.10
C LEU A 51 -22.18 -26.50 26.41
N MET A 52 -23.19 -27.26 26.78
CA MET A 52 -24.51 -26.68 27.09
C MET A 52 -24.47 -25.80 28.32
N PRO A 53 -25.13 -24.63 28.32
CA PRO A 53 -25.39 -23.90 29.54
C PRO A 53 -26.28 -24.72 30.48
N ALA A 54 -26.09 -24.53 31.81
CA ALA A 54 -26.98 -25.12 32.77
C ALA A 54 -28.43 -24.65 32.56
N TYR A 55 -29.35 -25.57 32.35
CA TYR A 55 -30.77 -25.23 32.31
C TYR A 55 -31.34 -25.23 33.73
N VAL A 56 -31.83 -24.12 34.19
CA VAL A 56 -32.42 -23.97 35.53
C VAL A 56 -33.90 -23.61 35.38
N ALA A 57 -34.76 -24.47 35.91
CA ALA A 57 -36.19 -24.23 35.90
C ALA A 57 -36.87 -24.76 37.19
N SER A 58 -37.90 -24.05 37.63
CA SER A 58 -38.75 -24.50 38.76
C SER A 58 -40.00 -25.25 38.30
N THR A 59 -40.15 -25.39 36.97
CA THR A 59 -41.28 -26.08 36.33
C THR A 59 -41.00 -27.52 35.97
N ILE A 60 -39.81 -28.03 36.32
CA ILE A 60 -39.42 -29.43 36.10
C ILE A 60 -40.07 -30.31 37.14
N ALA A 61 -40.76 -31.36 36.66
CA ALA A 61 -41.31 -32.42 37.49
C ALA A 61 -40.69 -33.78 37.13
N PHE A 62 -40.59 -34.68 38.09
CA PHE A 62 -40.00 -35.99 37.94
C PHE A 62 -41.08 -37.07 38.00
N TYR A 63 -40.92 -38.08 37.16
CA TYR A 63 -41.82 -39.20 37.06
C TYR A 63 -41.04 -40.51 37.05
N GLU A 64 -41.36 -41.37 38.01
CA GLU A 64 -40.89 -42.76 38.09
C GLU A 64 -41.53 -43.53 36.92
N GLY A 65 -40.73 -44.30 36.18
CA GLY A 65 -41.21 -45.18 35.12
C GLY A 65 -41.90 -46.43 35.64
N ASP A 66 -42.89 -46.90 34.92
CA ASP A 66 -43.53 -48.21 35.25
C ASP A 66 -43.01 -49.25 34.27
N PRO A 67 -42.13 -50.16 34.66
CA PRO A 67 -41.56 -51.19 33.76
C PRO A 67 -42.62 -52.18 33.26
N SER A 68 -43.84 -52.15 33.73
CA SER A 68 -44.97 -52.90 33.20
C SER A 68 -45.72 -52.16 32.08
N SER A 69 -45.47 -50.88 31.93
CA SER A 69 -46.08 -50.02 30.91
C SER A 69 -45.36 -50.09 29.55
N THR A 70 -45.97 -49.54 28.53
CA THR A 70 -45.38 -49.37 27.20
C THR A 70 -45.38 -47.89 26.79
N GLY A 71 -44.38 -47.47 25.99
CA GLY A 71 -44.25 -46.07 25.55
C GLY A 71 -43.54 -45.19 26.55
N LEU A 72 -43.97 -43.91 26.66
CA LEU A 72 -43.32 -42.92 27.51
C LEU A 72 -43.37 -43.23 29.03
N GLU A 73 -44.30 -44.08 29.46
CA GLU A 73 -44.48 -44.43 30.87
C GLU A 73 -43.54 -45.53 31.32
N HIS A 74 -42.84 -46.18 30.41
CA HIS A 74 -41.92 -47.28 30.73
C HIS A 74 -40.64 -46.82 31.41
N ASN A 75 -40.13 -45.64 31.01
CA ASN A 75 -38.85 -45.12 31.50
C ASN A 75 -39.06 -43.93 32.43
N ASP A 76 -38.14 -43.76 33.32
CA ASP A 76 -38.04 -42.58 34.17
C ASP A 76 -37.85 -41.33 33.30
N ARG A 77 -38.56 -40.26 33.69
CA ARG A 77 -38.59 -39.04 32.90
C ARG A 77 -38.68 -37.79 33.72
N ILE A 78 -38.23 -36.72 33.17
CA ILE A 78 -38.53 -35.36 33.62
C ILE A 78 -39.41 -34.64 32.59
N THR A 79 -40.30 -33.79 33.10
CA THR A 79 -41.12 -32.93 32.24
C THR A 79 -40.97 -31.48 32.66
N ASP A 80 -41.05 -30.57 31.71
CA ASP A 80 -41.08 -29.13 31.90
C ASP A 80 -42.30 -28.54 31.22
N THR A 81 -43.23 -27.97 32.00
CA THR A 81 -44.47 -27.37 31.47
C THR A 81 -44.23 -26.09 30.64
N THR A 82 -43.06 -25.49 30.74
CA THR A 82 -42.68 -24.32 29.93
C THR A 82 -42.12 -24.73 28.59
N GLY A 83 -41.77 -25.98 28.39
CA GLY A 83 -41.26 -26.63 27.20
C GLY A 83 -40.04 -25.96 26.64
N SER A 84 -38.89 -26.56 26.65
CA SER A 84 -37.75 -26.02 25.92
C SER A 84 -36.52 -26.93 25.89
N PHE A 85 -36.63 -28.20 26.23
CA PHE A 85 -35.47 -29.12 26.25
C PHE A 85 -34.77 -29.19 24.88
N ILE A 86 -35.52 -29.25 23.77
CA ILE A 86 -34.94 -29.23 22.42
C ILE A 86 -34.26 -27.88 22.14
N THR A 87 -34.92 -26.77 22.48
CA THR A 87 -34.34 -25.42 22.25
C THR A 87 -33.19 -25.13 23.21
N GLN A 88 -33.11 -25.82 24.35
CA GLN A 88 -31.95 -25.77 25.24
C GLN A 88 -30.82 -26.71 24.79
N GLY A 89 -30.99 -27.44 23.68
CA GLY A 89 -29.95 -28.23 23.07
C GLY A 89 -29.82 -29.66 23.58
N PHE A 90 -30.76 -30.16 24.39
CA PHE A 90 -30.74 -31.58 24.84
C PHE A 90 -31.07 -32.50 23.68
N LYS A 91 -30.31 -33.61 23.55
CA LYS A 91 -30.45 -34.60 22.47
C LYS A 91 -30.37 -36.03 23.00
N VAL A 92 -30.89 -36.95 22.24
CA VAL A 92 -30.80 -38.40 22.54
C VAL A 92 -29.33 -38.82 22.50
N GLY A 93 -28.92 -39.67 23.45
CA GLY A 93 -27.53 -40.15 23.57
C GLY A 93 -26.66 -39.31 24.51
N GLN A 94 -27.11 -38.11 24.89
CA GLN A 94 -26.41 -37.30 25.90
C GLN A 94 -26.60 -37.87 27.31
N LYS A 95 -25.65 -37.54 28.20
CA LYS A 95 -25.78 -37.75 29.64
C LYS A 95 -26.09 -36.43 30.32
N ALA A 96 -26.89 -36.46 31.34
CA ALA A 96 -27.26 -35.29 32.10
C ALA A 96 -27.10 -35.50 33.59
N THR A 97 -26.68 -34.42 34.28
CA THR A 97 -26.63 -34.35 35.75
C THR A 97 -27.73 -33.42 36.23
N ILE A 98 -28.50 -33.88 37.19
CA ILE A 98 -29.60 -33.13 37.81
C ILE A 98 -29.22 -32.82 39.26
N THR A 99 -29.41 -31.56 39.64
CA THR A 99 -29.21 -31.08 41.02
C THR A 99 -30.33 -30.13 41.41
N GLY A 100 -30.56 -30.00 42.72
CA GLY A 100 -31.58 -29.10 43.25
C GLY A 100 -32.96 -29.78 43.47
N ALA A 101 -33.11 -31.05 43.20
CA ALA A 101 -34.34 -31.79 43.53
C ALA A 101 -34.54 -31.91 45.05
N GLY A 102 -35.79 -31.76 45.48
CA GLY A 102 -36.15 -31.95 46.91
C GLY A 102 -36.03 -33.39 47.37
N THR A 103 -36.30 -34.35 46.50
CA THR A 103 -36.08 -35.76 46.71
C THR A 103 -34.64 -36.11 46.32
N SER A 104 -33.87 -36.63 47.29
CA SER A 104 -32.42 -36.86 47.05
C SER A 104 -32.13 -37.87 45.95
N GLY A 105 -33.02 -38.82 45.66
CA GLY A 105 -32.91 -39.80 44.59
C GLY A 105 -32.97 -39.15 43.16
N ASN A 106 -33.60 -38.01 43.05
CA ASN A 106 -33.73 -37.28 41.76
C ASN A 106 -32.49 -36.43 41.42
N ASN A 107 -31.57 -36.24 42.35
CA ASN A 107 -30.27 -35.63 42.09
C ASN A 107 -29.34 -36.69 41.50
N ILE A 108 -29.34 -36.84 40.23
CA ILE A 108 -28.59 -37.87 39.50
C ILE A 108 -27.34 -37.29 38.82
N THR A 109 -26.35 -38.13 38.70
CA THR A 109 -25.16 -37.83 37.90
C THR A 109 -25.10 -38.74 36.68
N SER A 110 -24.82 -38.18 35.53
CA SER A 110 -24.53 -38.95 34.30
C SER A 110 -25.69 -39.82 33.79
N GLY A 111 -26.94 -39.38 33.95
CA GLY A 111 -28.14 -40.09 33.45
C GLY A 111 -28.20 -40.04 31.93
N LEU A 112 -28.18 -41.22 31.25
CA LEU A 112 -28.24 -41.30 29.79
C LEU A 112 -29.65 -40.94 29.30
N ILE A 113 -29.73 -39.98 28.38
CA ILE A 113 -30.96 -39.55 27.72
C ILE A 113 -31.26 -40.49 26.55
N VAL A 114 -32.45 -41.11 26.56
CA VAL A 114 -32.87 -42.02 25.49
C VAL A 114 -33.93 -41.43 24.56
N GLN A 115 -34.64 -40.38 25.01
CA GLN A 115 -35.60 -39.64 24.19
C GLN A 115 -35.70 -38.21 24.70
N VAL A 116 -35.87 -37.26 23.75
CA VAL A 116 -36.12 -35.83 24.03
C VAL A 116 -37.28 -35.35 23.20
N SER A 117 -38.21 -34.65 23.83
CA SER A 117 -39.22 -33.82 23.20
C SER A 117 -39.10 -32.37 23.67
N ALA A 118 -39.98 -31.48 23.23
CA ALA A 118 -39.95 -30.10 23.71
C ALA A 118 -40.12 -29.99 25.22
N ASP A 119 -40.95 -30.83 25.79
CA ASP A 119 -41.37 -30.78 27.19
C ASP A 119 -40.93 -31.99 28.03
N THR A 120 -40.28 -32.99 27.44
CA THR A 120 -39.97 -34.26 28.14
C THR A 120 -38.60 -34.80 27.77
N ILE A 121 -37.84 -35.23 28.78
CA ILE A 121 -36.63 -36.05 28.65
C ILE A 121 -36.90 -37.41 29.31
N LEU A 122 -36.69 -38.49 28.55
CA LEU A 122 -36.66 -39.85 29.07
C LEU A 122 -35.22 -40.29 29.30
N PHE A 123 -35.01 -40.95 30.43
CA PHE A 123 -33.70 -41.51 30.78
C PHE A 123 -33.64 -43.03 30.50
N SER A 124 -32.44 -43.53 30.40
CA SER A 124 -32.17 -44.96 30.32
C SER A 124 -32.73 -45.69 31.56
N PRO A 125 -33.13 -46.97 31.44
CA PRO A 125 -33.59 -47.80 32.57
C PRO A 125 -32.61 -47.94 33.74
N SER A 126 -31.37 -47.46 33.57
CA SER A 126 -30.38 -47.42 34.66
C SER A 126 -30.52 -46.21 35.59
N VAL A 127 -31.36 -45.26 35.23
CA VAL A 127 -31.70 -44.08 36.05
C VAL A 127 -32.96 -44.44 36.85
N ASP A 128 -32.95 -44.19 38.12
CA ASP A 128 -34.04 -44.48 39.06
C ASP A 128 -34.53 -43.16 39.69
N LEU A 129 -35.63 -42.62 39.17
CA LEU A 129 -36.23 -41.37 39.62
C LEU A 129 -37.46 -41.65 40.47
N VAL A 130 -37.75 -40.80 41.41
CA VAL A 130 -38.92 -40.84 42.24
C VAL A 130 -39.89 -39.70 41.89
N ASN A 131 -41.18 -39.95 41.88
CA ASN A 131 -42.18 -38.94 41.59
C ASN A 131 -42.00 -37.68 42.46
N GLU A 132 -41.81 -36.54 41.84
CA GLU A 132 -41.68 -35.24 42.48
C GLU A 132 -42.37 -34.15 41.65
N ALA A 133 -43.27 -33.39 42.25
CA ALA A 133 -43.95 -32.30 41.61
C ALA A 133 -43.01 -31.10 41.36
N ALA A 134 -43.27 -30.34 40.30
CA ALA A 134 -42.57 -29.10 40.04
C ALA A 134 -42.67 -28.11 41.22
N GLY A 135 -41.68 -27.24 41.39
CA GLY A 135 -41.65 -26.23 42.44
C GLY A 135 -40.24 -25.99 43.03
N GLN A 136 -39.32 -26.89 42.76
CA GLN A 136 -37.91 -26.73 43.15
C GLN A 136 -37.11 -26.10 41.99
N ALA A 137 -36.09 -25.32 42.30
CA ALA A 137 -35.15 -24.82 41.30
C ALA A 137 -34.19 -25.95 40.88
N ILE A 138 -34.61 -26.69 39.87
CA ILE A 138 -33.85 -27.79 39.30
C ILE A 138 -32.80 -27.26 38.34
N THR A 139 -31.56 -27.68 38.49
CA THR A 139 -30.48 -27.43 37.54
C THR A 139 -30.17 -28.72 36.80
N LEU A 140 -30.39 -28.67 35.49
CA LEU A 140 -30.05 -29.75 34.55
C LEU A 140 -28.80 -29.35 33.79
N ASN A 141 -27.71 -30.06 33.99
CA ASN A 141 -26.45 -29.90 33.29
C ASN A 141 -26.21 -31.11 32.40
N GLY A 142 -25.65 -30.86 31.21
CA GLY A 142 -25.00 -31.92 30.48
C GLY A 142 -23.75 -32.42 31.25
N ASP A 143 -23.49 -33.71 31.17
CA ASP A 143 -22.31 -34.31 31.79
C ASP A 143 -21.04 -33.90 31.03
N LEU A 144 -20.03 -33.55 31.78
CA LEU A 144 -18.69 -33.32 31.30
C LEU A 144 -17.97 -34.67 31.15
N THR A 145 -18.16 -35.40 30.08
CA THR A 145 -17.28 -36.53 29.75
C THR A 145 -15.94 -36.01 29.25
N ALA A 146 -14.85 -36.66 29.62
CA ALA A 146 -13.54 -36.31 29.05
C ALA A 146 -13.58 -36.50 27.55
N ASP A 147 -13.17 -35.47 26.86
CA ASP A 147 -13.05 -35.44 25.41
C ASP A 147 -11.55 -35.43 25.03
N ASP A 148 -11.15 -36.32 24.14
CA ASP A 148 -9.79 -36.40 23.60
C ASP A 148 -9.61 -35.56 22.30
N ASN A 149 -10.74 -35.02 21.78
CA ASN A 149 -10.78 -34.20 20.56
C ASN A 149 -10.99 -32.72 20.89
N PHE A 150 -10.06 -32.12 21.62
CA PHE A 150 -10.11 -30.68 21.78
C PHE A 150 -8.93 -29.98 21.07
N SER A 151 -9.16 -28.81 20.57
CA SER A 151 -8.11 -27.97 19.98
C SER A 151 -8.31 -26.49 20.31
N LEU A 152 -7.21 -25.80 20.51
CA LEU A 152 -7.20 -24.34 20.61
C LEU A 152 -7.10 -23.73 19.23
N GLY A 153 -7.90 -22.72 18.93
CA GLY A 153 -7.85 -21.98 17.69
C GLY A 153 -6.43 -21.46 17.41
N ALA A 154 -5.99 -21.52 16.16
CA ALA A 154 -4.63 -21.19 15.76
C ALA A 154 -4.29 -19.70 15.96
N PHE A 155 -5.30 -18.81 15.93
CA PHE A 155 -5.12 -17.37 15.96
C PHE A 155 -5.34 -16.78 17.35
N SER A 156 -4.35 -16.05 17.84
CA SER A 156 -4.43 -15.35 19.13
C SER A 156 -3.35 -14.29 19.24
N THR A 157 -3.41 -13.46 20.27
CA THR A 157 -2.33 -12.50 20.56
C THR A 157 -0.99 -13.18 20.87
N THR A 158 -1.01 -14.45 21.32
CA THR A 158 0.21 -15.24 21.60
C THR A 158 0.74 -15.95 20.37
N THR A 159 -0.14 -16.57 19.57
CA THR A 159 0.26 -17.36 18.39
C THR A 159 0.36 -16.49 17.13
N GLY A 160 -0.15 -15.27 17.20
CA GLY A 160 -0.23 -14.33 16.11
C GLY A 160 -1.50 -14.50 15.28
N HIS A 161 -1.75 -13.51 14.43
CA HIS A 161 -2.81 -13.50 13.43
C HIS A 161 -2.21 -13.69 12.05
N PRO A 162 -3.00 -14.14 11.04
CA PRO A 162 -2.51 -14.31 9.69
C PRO A 162 -2.01 -13.02 9.08
N ALA A 163 -0.90 -13.08 8.34
CA ALA A 163 -0.31 -11.94 7.65
C ALA A 163 -0.64 -11.90 6.14
N ALA A 164 -1.14 -13.01 5.59
CA ALA A 164 -1.53 -13.10 4.19
C ALA A 164 -2.93 -13.70 4.08
N VAL A 165 -3.73 -13.21 3.14
CA VAL A 165 -5.12 -13.63 2.90
C VAL A 165 -5.46 -13.61 1.42
N THR A 166 -6.26 -14.58 0.97
CA THR A 166 -6.88 -14.61 -0.37
C THR A 166 -8.09 -15.54 -0.38
N PHE A 167 -8.84 -15.52 -1.48
CA PHE A 167 -9.84 -16.56 -1.78
C PHE A 167 -9.31 -17.51 -2.83
N TYR A 168 -9.53 -18.79 -2.68
CA TYR A 168 -9.15 -19.80 -3.65
C TYR A 168 -10.16 -20.98 -3.62
N GLU A 169 -10.70 -21.34 -4.78
CA GLU A 169 -11.66 -22.45 -4.95
C GLU A 169 -12.78 -22.46 -3.87
N GLN A 170 -13.48 -21.33 -3.74
CA GLN A 170 -14.59 -21.13 -2.78
C GLN A 170 -14.19 -21.28 -1.30
N ARG A 171 -12.91 -21.12 -0.97
CA ARG A 171 -12.37 -21.14 0.40
C ARG A 171 -11.68 -19.82 0.72
N LEU A 172 -11.82 -19.35 1.94
CA LEU A 172 -10.96 -18.30 2.49
C LEU A 172 -9.64 -18.94 2.92
N VAL A 173 -8.54 -18.37 2.48
CA VAL A 173 -7.20 -18.90 2.74
C VAL A 173 -6.39 -17.89 3.51
N PHE A 174 -5.87 -18.30 4.65
CA PHE A 174 -4.91 -17.55 5.44
C PHE A 174 -3.53 -18.18 5.41
N GLY A 175 -2.50 -17.37 5.58
CA GLY A 175 -1.13 -17.84 5.69
C GLY A 175 -0.30 -17.01 6.65
N ASN A 176 0.71 -17.62 7.25
CA ASN A 176 1.70 -16.97 8.11
C ASN A 176 1.11 -16.39 9.41
N THR A 177 1.30 -17.11 10.50
CA THR A 177 1.20 -16.53 11.85
C THR A 177 2.58 -16.49 12.50
N ASN A 178 2.75 -15.72 13.57
CA ASN A 178 4.03 -15.67 14.29
C ASN A 178 4.50 -17.07 14.77
N ALA A 179 3.56 -17.91 15.21
CA ALA A 179 3.89 -19.26 15.67
C ALA A 179 4.01 -20.28 14.53
N GLN A 180 3.32 -20.04 13.41
CA GLN A 180 3.26 -20.95 12.27
C GLN A 180 3.51 -20.21 10.95
N PRO A 181 4.74 -19.72 10.69
CA PRO A 181 5.03 -18.84 9.58
C PRO A 181 4.96 -19.51 8.19
N GLN A 182 4.95 -20.85 8.13
CA GLN A 182 4.90 -21.64 6.90
C GLN A 182 3.56 -22.34 6.69
N THR A 183 2.56 -22.06 7.51
CA THR A 183 1.29 -22.76 7.49
C THR A 183 0.22 -21.98 6.74
N LEU A 184 -0.52 -22.70 5.91
CA LEU A 184 -1.72 -22.28 5.21
C LEU A 184 -2.94 -22.84 5.93
N PHE A 185 -3.96 -22.04 6.09
CA PHE A 185 -5.24 -22.38 6.69
C PHE A 185 -6.34 -22.10 5.66
N PHE A 186 -7.06 -23.13 5.24
CA PHE A 186 -8.16 -23.01 4.30
C PHE A 186 -9.48 -23.26 5.02
N SER A 187 -10.47 -22.43 4.78
CA SER A 187 -11.80 -22.63 5.32
C SER A 187 -12.51 -23.82 4.70
N VAL A 188 -13.60 -24.25 5.29
CA VAL A 188 -14.61 -25.14 4.68
C VAL A 188 -15.10 -24.53 3.37
N GLY A 189 -15.34 -25.37 2.35
CA GLY A 189 -15.84 -24.93 1.04
C GLY A 189 -17.19 -24.22 1.16
N GLY A 190 -17.24 -22.95 0.72
CA GLY A 190 -18.44 -22.11 0.81
C GLY A 190 -18.78 -21.56 2.19
N SER A 191 -18.02 -21.94 3.24
CA SER A 191 -18.17 -21.39 4.62
C SER A 191 -16.86 -20.70 5.04
N PHE A 192 -16.77 -19.41 4.86
CA PHE A 192 -15.53 -18.65 5.01
C PHE A 192 -15.10 -18.39 6.47
N GLU A 193 -15.97 -18.65 7.42
CA GLU A 193 -15.71 -18.47 8.85
C GLU A 193 -15.39 -19.80 9.56
N ASP A 194 -15.62 -20.93 8.89
CA ASP A 194 -15.38 -22.27 9.44
C ASP A 194 -14.01 -22.83 8.99
N PHE A 195 -13.15 -23.11 9.95
CA PHE A 195 -11.82 -23.69 9.79
C PHE A 195 -11.69 -25.03 10.51
N ALA A 196 -12.79 -25.73 10.70
CA ALA A 196 -12.79 -27.05 11.31
C ALA A 196 -12.17 -28.08 10.37
N ASP A 197 -10.99 -28.59 10.71
CA ASP A 197 -10.30 -29.62 9.94
C ASP A 197 -11.12 -30.92 9.90
N GLY A 198 -11.15 -31.57 8.75
CA GLY A 198 -11.82 -32.84 8.53
C GLY A 198 -11.20 -33.65 7.38
N ILE A 199 -11.91 -34.67 6.91
CA ILE A 199 -11.46 -35.58 5.84
C ILE A 199 -12.35 -35.52 4.60
N ASP A 200 -13.52 -34.91 4.70
CA ASP A 200 -14.44 -34.76 3.58
C ASP A 200 -13.91 -33.73 2.57
N ALA A 201 -14.40 -33.79 1.36
CA ALA A 201 -13.84 -33.00 0.26
C ALA A 201 -14.01 -31.47 0.45
N ASP A 202 -15.04 -31.06 1.16
CA ASP A 202 -15.38 -29.67 1.48
C ASP A 202 -14.87 -29.19 2.84
N ASP A 203 -14.35 -30.09 3.70
CA ASP A 203 -13.78 -29.73 4.99
C ASP A 203 -12.61 -28.76 4.89
N ALA A 204 -12.38 -28.01 5.96
CA ALA A 204 -11.22 -27.16 6.10
C ALA A 204 -9.92 -27.99 6.09
N LEU A 205 -8.83 -27.35 5.67
CA LEU A 205 -7.53 -28.00 5.69
C LEU A 205 -6.44 -27.04 6.17
N THR A 206 -5.54 -27.58 6.97
CA THR A 206 -4.34 -26.90 7.44
C THR A 206 -3.11 -27.58 6.87
N TYR A 207 -2.25 -26.83 6.21
CA TYR A 207 -1.08 -27.39 5.54
C TYR A 207 0.18 -26.59 5.82
N THR A 208 1.21 -27.24 6.36
CA THR A 208 2.51 -26.62 6.61
C THR A 208 3.49 -26.95 5.50
N ILE A 209 4.07 -25.91 4.87
CA ILE A 209 5.03 -26.08 3.78
C ILE A 209 6.33 -26.68 4.35
N GLY A 210 6.62 -27.93 3.99
CA GLY A 210 7.87 -28.58 4.33
C GLY A 210 9.00 -28.11 3.40
N SER A 211 10.00 -27.45 3.93
CA SER A 211 11.18 -27.07 3.16
C SER A 211 12.46 -27.14 4.03
N ASN A 212 13.62 -27.18 3.38
CA ASN A 212 14.91 -27.22 4.08
C ASN A 212 15.28 -25.94 4.83
N GLN A 213 14.46 -24.89 4.70
CA GLN A 213 14.63 -23.58 5.34
C GLN A 213 13.28 -23.09 5.86
N VAL A 214 13.30 -22.28 6.90
CA VAL A 214 12.08 -21.59 7.35
C VAL A 214 11.72 -20.52 6.32
N ASN A 215 10.66 -20.79 5.56
CA ASN A 215 10.19 -19.93 4.48
C ASN A 215 8.91 -19.23 4.91
N VAL A 216 9.05 -18.06 5.53
CA VAL A 216 7.91 -17.26 5.97
C VAL A 216 7.03 -16.90 4.75
N ILE A 217 5.74 -17.23 4.80
CA ILE A 217 4.77 -16.85 3.76
C ILE A 217 4.65 -15.33 3.77
N ARG A 218 4.74 -14.70 2.61
CA ARG A 218 4.69 -13.26 2.41
C ARG A 218 3.39 -12.81 1.76
N TYR A 219 2.93 -13.56 0.77
CA TYR A 219 1.69 -13.30 0.06
C TYR A 219 1.02 -14.58 -0.44
N LEU A 220 -0.25 -14.44 -0.76
CA LEU A 220 -1.06 -15.44 -1.44
C LEU A 220 -1.68 -14.81 -2.68
N ALA A 221 -1.60 -15.49 -3.82
CA ALA A 221 -2.20 -15.04 -5.07
C ALA A 221 -3.04 -16.15 -5.70
N SER A 222 -4.32 -15.88 -5.86
CA SER A 222 -5.27 -16.78 -6.49
C SER A 222 -5.18 -16.68 -8.02
N GLY A 223 -5.12 -17.81 -8.67
CA GLY A 223 -5.08 -17.93 -10.12
C GLY A 223 -5.53 -19.34 -10.54
N ARG A 224 -4.97 -19.88 -11.61
CA ARG A 224 -5.19 -21.28 -11.99
C ARG A 224 -4.75 -22.26 -10.89
N VAL A 225 -3.73 -21.89 -10.16
CA VAL A 225 -3.26 -22.51 -8.92
C VAL A 225 -3.11 -21.41 -7.87
N LEU A 226 -3.11 -21.77 -6.60
CA LEU A 226 -2.77 -20.81 -5.56
C LEU A 226 -1.25 -20.64 -5.50
N ILE A 227 -0.75 -19.47 -5.82
CA ILE A 227 0.65 -19.11 -5.66
C ILE A 227 0.90 -18.62 -4.24
N VAL A 228 1.90 -19.19 -3.62
CA VAL A 228 2.37 -18.83 -2.28
C VAL A 228 3.78 -18.28 -2.38
N GLY A 229 3.92 -16.98 -2.21
CA GLY A 229 5.21 -16.31 -2.14
C GLY A 229 5.79 -16.41 -0.73
N THR A 230 7.01 -16.89 -0.62
CA THR A 230 7.72 -17.02 0.65
C THR A 230 9.05 -16.29 0.63
N SER A 231 9.67 -16.09 1.77
CA SER A 231 10.99 -15.45 1.86
C SER A 231 12.12 -16.19 1.13
N GLY A 232 11.96 -17.47 0.82
CA GLY A 232 12.99 -18.30 0.20
C GLY A 232 12.59 -18.94 -1.13
N GLY A 233 11.38 -18.68 -1.63
CA GLY A 233 10.92 -19.20 -2.91
C GLY A 233 9.41 -19.12 -3.09
N GLU A 234 8.95 -19.41 -4.28
CA GLU A 234 7.55 -19.39 -4.69
C GLU A 234 7.05 -20.82 -4.85
N PHE A 235 5.87 -21.10 -4.30
CA PHE A 235 5.21 -22.39 -4.32
C PHE A 235 3.87 -22.30 -5.02
N ALA A 236 3.47 -23.38 -5.70
CA ALA A 236 2.13 -23.55 -6.22
C ALA A 236 1.40 -24.60 -5.39
N VAL A 237 0.19 -24.27 -4.97
CA VAL A 237 -0.74 -25.18 -4.30
C VAL A 237 -1.86 -25.51 -5.26
N SER A 238 -2.11 -26.79 -5.45
CA SER A 238 -3.17 -27.31 -6.33
C SER A 238 -3.63 -28.68 -5.85
N ALA A 239 -4.75 -29.16 -6.38
CA ALA A 239 -5.12 -30.56 -6.25
C ALA A 239 -4.19 -31.46 -7.06
N SER A 240 -4.17 -32.75 -6.76
CA SER A 240 -3.39 -33.78 -7.46
C SER A 240 -3.82 -34.02 -8.91
N GLY A 241 -4.93 -33.45 -9.36
CA GLY A 241 -5.46 -33.53 -10.72
C GLY A 241 -6.04 -32.22 -11.22
N SER A 242 -5.88 -31.91 -12.49
CA SER A 242 -6.27 -30.63 -13.09
C SER A 242 -7.79 -30.37 -13.15
N SER A 243 -8.61 -31.36 -12.89
CA SER A 243 -10.09 -31.29 -12.97
C SER A 243 -10.76 -31.63 -11.63
N VAL A 244 -9.97 -31.73 -10.55
CA VAL A 244 -10.46 -32.08 -9.22
C VAL A 244 -10.28 -30.88 -8.30
N PRO A 245 -11.32 -30.46 -7.56
CA PRO A 245 -11.17 -29.37 -6.61
C PRO A 245 -10.23 -29.74 -5.46
N LEU A 246 -9.62 -28.75 -4.86
CA LEU A 246 -8.73 -28.90 -3.70
C LEU A 246 -9.50 -29.48 -2.51
N SER A 247 -8.94 -30.53 -1.91
CA SER A 247 -9.51 -31.19 -0.71
C SER A 247 -8.41 -31.55 0.30
N PRO A 248 -8.75 -31.88 1.54
CA PRO A 248 -7.78 -32.29 2.56
C PRO A 248 -6.89 -33.46 2.14
N THR A 249 -7.39 -34.35 1.28
CA THR A 249 -6.70 -35.60 0.90
C THR A 249 -5.91 -35.51 -0.41
N ASN A 250 -6.11 -34.44 -1.23
CA ASN A 250 -5.49 -34.33 -2.55
C ASN A 250 -4.58 -33.10 -2.72
N ALA A 251 -4.40 -32.28 -1.70
CA ALA A 251 -3.57 -31.07 -1.76
C ALA A 251 -2.11 -31.39 -2.08
N GLN A 252 -1.55 -30.68 -3.05
CA GLN A 252 -0.14 -30.75 -3.41
C GLN A 252 0.49 -29.37 -3.36
N ILE A 253 1.63 -29.27 -2.71
CA ILE A 253 2.44 -28.05 -2.67
C ILE A 253 3.78 -28.34 -3.36
N LYS A 254 4.05 -27.60 -4.44
CA LYS A 254 5.28 -27.76 -5.23
C LYS A 254 6.01 -26.43 -5.32
N ARG A 255 7.32 -26.46 -5.05
CA ARG A 255 8.19 -25.31 -5.27
C ARG A 255 8.32 -25.04 -6.76
N GLN A 256 8.13 -23.79 -7.18
CA GLN A 256 8.18 -23.36 -8.58
C GLN A 256 9.44 -22.51 -8.88
N ALA A 257 9.81 -21.62 -7.95
CA ALA A 257 10.97 -20.76 -8.10
C ALA A 257 11.69 -20.57 -6.76
N ASN A 258 12.86 -20.01 -6.78
CA ASN A 258 13.72 -19.84 -5.60
C ASN A 258 14.26 -18.41 -5.40
N TYR A 259 13.54 -17.42 -5.93
CA TYR A 259 13.94 -16.01 -5.82
C TYR A 259 13.61 -15.41 -4.45
N GLY A 260 12.53 -15.87 -3.85
CA GLY A 260 11.98 -15.32 -2.62
C GLY A 260 11.25 -14.00 -2.84
N SER A 261 10.27 -13.74 -2.00
CA SER A 261 9.32 -12.66 -2.16
C SER A 261 9.40 -11.65 -1.02
N ALA A 262 9.19 -10.37 -1.32
CA ALA A 262 8.97 -9.31 -0.35
C ALA A 262 7.58 -9.43 0.28
N ASN A 263 7.36 -8.72 1.40
CA ASN A 263 6.06 -8.68 2.06
C ASN A 263 5.15 -7.61 1.41
N ILE A 264 4.88 -7.80 0.13
CA ILE A 264 4.06 -6.93 -0.71
C ILE A 264 3.07 -7.82 -1.46
N GLN A 265 1.81 -7.43 -1.48
CA GLN A 265 0.78 -8.19 -2.20
C GLN A 265 1.10 -8.16 -3.70
N PRO A 266 1.15 -9.32 -4.39
CA PRO A 266 1.39 -9.38 -5.82
C PRO A 266 0.18 -8.88 -6.60
N ILE A 267 0.42 -8.49 -7.83
CA ILE A 267 -0.62 -8.07 -8.77
C ILE A 267 -0.80 -9.11 -9.87
N GLN A 268 -2.02 -9.22 -10.37
CA GLN A 268 -2.34 -10.03 -11.54
C GLN A 268 -2.40 -9.13 -12.77
N VAL A 269 -1.62 -9.48 -13.79
CA VAL A 269 -1.61 -8.78 -15.08
C VAL A 269 -1.90 -9.80 -16.17
N GLY A 270 -3.14 -9.80 -16.64
CA GLY A 270 -3.61 -10.85 -17.53
C GLY A 270 -3.51 -12.24 -16.87
N ASN A 271 -2.68 -13.11 -17.41
CA ASN A 271 -2.48 -14.49 -16.93
C ASN A 271 -1.20 -14.68 -16.09
N VAL A 272 -0.50 -13.59 -15.75
CA VAL A 272 0.75 -13.66 -15.00
C VAL A 272 0.61 -13.02 -13.62
N THR A 273 1.34 -13.55 -12.66
CA THR A 273 1.47 -12.97 -11.32
C THR A 273 2.77 -12.18 -11.25
N MET A 274 2.68 -10.88 -11.04
CA MET A 274 3.85 -10.04 -10.81
C MET A 274 4.08 -9.88 -9.32
N PHE A 275 5.30 -10.12 -8.87
CA PHE A 275 5.68 -10.01 -7.48
C PHE A 275 7.00 -9.28 -7.30
N VAL A 276 7.17 -8.70 -6.13
CA VAL A 276 8.42 -8.03 -5.74
C VAL A 276 9.33 -9.06 -5.07
N GLN A 277 10.56 -9.16 -5.57
CA GLN A 277 11.57 -10.07 -5.03
C GLN A 277 12.01 -9.66 -3.61
N ARG A 278 12.48 -10.59 -2.82
CA ARG A 278 12.82 -10.49 -1.39
C ARG A 278 13.56 -9.22 -0.96
N ALA A 279 14.47 -8.70 -1.78
CA ALA A 279 15.21 -7.47 -1.47
C ALA A 279 14.45 -6.18 -1.82
N SER A 280 13.21 -6.28 -2.25
CA SER A 280 12.32 -5.18 -2.64
C SER A 280 12.80 -4.33 -3.83
N ARG A 281 13.82 -4.74 -4.57
CA ARG A 281 14.41 -3.95 -5.66
C ARG A 281 14.04 -4.43 -7.06
N LYS A 282 13.40 -5.60 -7.16
CA LYS A 282 13.13 -6.24 -8.46
C LYS A 282 11.70 -6.68 -8.54
N ILE A 283 11.07 -6.42 -9.68
CA ILE A 283 9.78 -6.99 -10.04
C ILE A 283 10.01 -8.17 -10.96
N ARG A 284 9.36 -9.27 -10.64
CA ARG A 284 9.39 -10.50 -11.43
C ARG A 284 8.00 -10.89 -11.90
N GLU A 285 7.96 -11.44 -13.09
CA GLU A 285 6.76 -11.99 -13.71
C GLU A 285 6.75 -13.51 -13.50
N LEU A 286 5.83 -14.03 -12.69
CA LEU A 286 5.68 -15.47 -12.52
C LEU A 286 4.68 -16.01 -13.54
N VAL A 287 5.17 -16.76 -14.50
CA VAL A 287 4.38 -17.31 -15.61
C VAL A 287 4.65 -18.77 -15.80
N TYR A 288 3.60 -19.56 -16.07
CA TYR A 288 3.72 -20.96 -16.44
C TYR A 288 4.19 -21.08 -17.88
N ASN A 289 5.27 -21.84 -18.09
CA ASN A 289 5.79 -22.17 -19.40
C ASN A 289 5.49 -23.65 -19.69
N PHE A 290 4.69 -23.87 -20.73
CA PHE A 290 4.26 -25.22 -21.11
C PHE A 290 5.42 -26.08 -21.65
N ASP A 291 6.37 -25.47 -22.37
CA ASP A 291 7.49 -26.21 -22.99
C ASP A 291 8.45 -26.82 -21.95
N THR A 292 8.56 -26.17 -20.81
CA THR A 292 9.42 -26.62 -19.70
C THR A 292 8.65 -27.26 -18.55
N ASP A 293 7.31 -27.31 -18.64
CA ASP A 293 6.38 -27.73 -17.56
C ASP A 293 6.75 -27.12 -16.20
N SER A 294 7.06 -25.84 -16.21
CA SER A 294 7.51 -25.12 -15.02
C SER A 294 7.16 -23.64 -15.06
N TYR A 295 7.14 -23.03 -13.88
CA TYR A 295 7.02 -21.58 -13.80
C TYR A 295 8.39 -20.91 -13.99
N GLN A 296 8.38 -19.84 -14.77
CA GLN A 296 9.53 -18.96 -14.98
C GLN A 296 9.26 -17.61 -14.31
N ALA A 297 10.31 -16.94 -13.86
CA ALA A 297 10.18 -15.63 -13.22
C ALA A 297 11.25 -14.64 -13.74
N PRO A 298 11.14 -14.20 -15.03
CA PRO A 298 12.04 -13.20 -15.58
C PRO A 298 12.00 -11.89 -14.78
N ASP A 299 13.12 -11.18 -14.79
CA ASP A 299 13.33 -9.91 -14.13
C ASP A 299 12.93 -8.75 -15.05
N LEU A 300 11.93 -7.98 -14.68
CA LEU A 300 11.43 -6.83 -15.44
C LEU A 300 12.17 -5.52 -15.13
N THR A 301 13.08 -5.53 -14.16
CA THR A 301 13.85 -4.35 -13.73
C THR A 301 15.29 -4.33 -14.25
N VAL A 302 15.68 -5.30 -15.06
CA VAL A 302 17.09 -5.51 -15.47
C VAL A 302 17.75 -4.28 -16.12
N LEU A 303 16.99 -3.48 -16.86
CA LEU A 303 17.47 -2.23 -17.49
C LEU A 303 17.16 -0.97 -16.66
N ALA A 304 16.47 -1.12 -15.52
CA ALA A 304 15.97 -0.03 -14.70
C ALA A 304 16.35 -0.20 -13.20
N GLU A 305 17.42 -0.93 -12.90
CA GLU A 305 17.85 -1.19 -11.52
C GLU A 305 18.14 0.10 -10.73
N HIS A 306 18.56 1.18 -11.41
CA HIS A 306 18.81 2.49 -10.82
C HIS A 306 17.51 3.20 -10.38
N ILE A 307 16.36 2.91 -11.00
CA ILE A 307 15.06 3.49 -10.65
C ILE A 307 14.54 2.86 -9.35
N THR A 308 14.70 1.56 -9.19
CA THR A 308 14.17 0.80 -8.05
C THR A 308 15.18 0.51 -6.93
N ASP A 309 16.33 1.16 -6.94
CA ASP A 309 17.46 0.88 -6.03
C ASP A 309 17.15 1.14 -4.55
N THR A 310 16.26 2.11 -4.28
CA THR A 310 15.80 2.42 -2.91
C THR A 310 14.84 1.39 -2.34
N GLY A 311 14.24 0.58 -3.20
CA GLY A 311 13.31 -0.48 -2.84
C GLY A 311 11.84 -0.10 -2.99
N ILE A 312 11.02 -1.07 -3.38
CA ILE A 312 9.57 -0.98 -3.60
C ILE A 312 8.84 -1.32 -2.30
N THR A 313 7.83 -0.54 -1.95
CA THR A 313 7.00 -0.73 -0.74
C THR A 313 5.55 -1.08 -1.05
N ASP A 314 5.03 -0.67 -2.20
CA ASP A 314 3.65 -0.92 -2.63
C ASP A 314 3.57 -1.01 -4.15
N VAL A 315 2.59 -1.77 -4.68
CA VAL A 315 2.36 -1.95 -6.11
C VAL A 315 0.88 -1.97 -6.44
N ALA A 316 0.51 -1.36 -7.57
CA ALA A 316 -0.84 -1.41 -8.11
C ALA A 316 -0.80 -1.52 -9.64
N PHE A 317 -1.84 -2.07 -10.25
CA PHE A 317 -1.93 -2.23 -11.70
C PHE A 317 -3.09 -1.43 -12.27
N GLN A 318 -2.79 -0.57 -13.22
CA GLN A 318 -3.74 0.18 -14.05
C GLN A 318 -3.82 -0.52 -15.41
N GLN A 319 -5.02 -0.90 -15.82
CA GLN A 319 -5.26 -1.60 -17.07
C GLN A 319 -5.58 -0.62 -18.22
N GLU A 320 -6.42 0.37 -17.95
CA GLU A 320 -6.91 1.32 -18.96
C GLU A 320 -6.43 2.75 -18.65
N PRO A 321 -6.02 3.54 -19.65
CA PRO A 321 -5.96 3.23 -21.09
C PRO A 321 -4.68 2.47 -21.49
N ASP A 322 -3.68 2.49 -20.62
CA ASP A 322 -2.37 1.87 -20.81
C ASP A 322 -2.06 0.94 -19.64
N ASN A 323 -1.52 -0.23 -19.95
CA ASN A 323 -1.10 -1.21 -18.95
C ASN A 323 0.12 -0.68 -18.18
N ILE A 324 -0.11 -0.12 -16.99
CA ILE A 324 0.94 0.46 -16.15
C ILE A 324 0.94 -0.23 -14.78
N VAL A 325 2.09 -0.76 -14.42
CA VAL A 325 2.37 -1.21 -13.05
C VAL A 325 2.95 -0.04 -12.27
N TRP A 326 2.21 0.48 -11.34
CA TRP A 326 2.61 1.54 -10.45
C TRP A 326 3.32 0.98 -9.22
N CYS A 327 4.41 1.63 -8.80
CA CYS A 327 5.17 1.23 -7.62
C CYS A 327 5.49 2.45 -6.77
N VAL A 328 5.34 2.30 -5.46
CA VAL A 328 5.84 3.25 -4.47
C VAL A 328 7.23 2.79 -4.02
N LEU A 329 8.16 3.72 -3.98
CA LEU A 329 9.52 3.45 -3.50
C LEU A 329 9.67 3.84 -2.02
N THR A 330 10.67 3.27 -1.36
CA THR A 330 10.96 3.55 0.06
C THR A 330 11.23 5.03 0.35
N ASN A 331 11.78 5.76 -0.63
CA ASN A 331 12.00 7.21 -0.53
C ASN A 331 10.71 8.03 -0.76
N GLY A 332 9.58 7.38 -1.08
CA GLY A 332 8.29 8.02 -1.34
C GLY A 332 8.07 8.47 -2.78
N ASN A 333 8.97 8.16 -3.69
CA ASN A 333 8.76 8.40 -5.11
C ASN A 333 7.75 7.42 -5.67
N LEU A 334 6.98 7.88 -6.64
CA LEU A 334 6.12 7.05 -7.47
C LEU A 334 6.84 6.73 -8.77
N VAL A 335 6.85 5.48 -9.17
CA VAL A 335 7.39 5.05 -10.46
C VAL A 335 6.36 4.19 -11.18
N GLY A 336 6.37 4.24 -12.50
CA GLY A 336 5.50 3.43 -13.33
C GLY A 336 6.31 2.56 -14.29
N MET A 337 5.78 1.39 -14.58
CA MET A 337 6.31 0.49 -15.60
C MET A 337 5.20 0.22 -16.61
N THR A 338 5.30 0.79 -17.80
CA THR A 338 4.45 0.39 -18.93
C THR A 338 4.82 -1.03 -19.33
N TYR A 339 3.83 -1.91 -19.30
CA TYR A 339 4.03 -3.32 -19.54
C TYR A 339 3.04 -3.87 -20.55
N ARG A 340 3.55 -4.27 -21.72
CA ARG A 340 2.79 -4.97 -22.76
C ARG A 340 3.57 -6.20 -23.19
N ARG A 341 3.16 -7.35 -22.66
CA ARG A 341 3.90 -8.60 -22.83
C ARG A 341 3.92 -9.07 -24.27
N GLU A 342 2.80 -8.96 -24.95
CA GLU A 342 2.64 -9.47 -26.32
C GLU A 342 3.48 -8.68 -27.32
N GLU A 343 3.72 -7.39 -27.03
CA GLU A 343 4.56 -6.50 -27.82
C GLU A 343 6.00 -6.38 -27.27
N GLU A 344 6.34 -7.14 -26.23
CA GLU A 344 7.65 -7.11 -25.56
C GLU A 344 8.06 -5.71 -25.05
N VAL A 345 7.06 -4.92 -24.65
CA VAL A 345 7.30 -3.56 -24.12
C VAL A 345 7.41 -3.60 -22.62
N VAL A 346 8.57 -3.15 -22.12
CA VAL A 346 8.83 -2.87 -20.71
C VAL A 346 9.51 -1.52 -20.63
N GLY A 347 8.78 -0.50 -20.20
CA GLY A 347 9.27 0.86 -20.12
C GLY A 347 9.06 1.46 -18.74
N TRP A 348 10.15 1.79 -18.03
CA TRP A 348 10.09 2.41 -16.72
C TRP A 348 10.12 3.93 -16.81
N HIS A 349 9.36 4.60 -15.95
CA HIS A 349 9.33 6.05 -15.81
C HIS A 349 9.12 6.46 -14.34
N GLU A 350 9.65 7.61 -13.98
CA GLU A 350 9.54 8.19 -12.65
C GLU A 350 8.47 9.29 -12.63
N HIS A 351 7.73 9.35 -11.54
CA HIS A 351 6.78 10.42 -11.24
C HIS A 351 7.15 11.06 -9.91
N ILE A 352 7.60 12.28 -10.00
CA ILE A 352 7.96 13.04 -8.81
C ILE A 352 6.78 13.90 -8.44
N VAL A 353 6.19 13.60 -7.30
CA VAL A 353 4.97 14.25 -6.82
C VAL A 353 5.36 15.35 -5.82
N GLY A 354 4.92 16.57 -6.04
CA GLY A 354 4.98 17.53 -4.98
C GLY A 354 5.70 18.84 -5.15
N GLY A 355 5.92 19.30 -6.35
CA GLY A 355 6.43 20.64 -6.55
C GLY A 355 7.81 20.71 -7.20
N ARG A 356 8.37 21.90 -7.27
CA ARG A 356 9.70 22.11 -7.86
C ARG A 356 10.76 21.54 -6.95
N PHE A 357 11.68 20.82 -7.54
CA PHE A 357 12.84 20.29 -6.84
C PHE A 357 13.80 21.40 -6.45
N GLY A 358 14.49 21.17 -5.32
CA GLY A 358 15.64 21.93 -4.98
C GLY A 358 15.37 23.32 -4.44
N GLU A 359 14.31 23.53 -3.72
CA GLU A 359 14.06 24.77 -3.00
C GLU A 359 14.14 24.54 -1.48
N CYS A 360 14.82 25.41 -0.77
CA CYS A 360 14.81 25.49 0.68
C CYS A 360 14.81 26.95 1.12
N THR A 361 14.33 27.20 2.33
CA THR A 361 14.33 28.56 2.91
C THR A 361 15.23 28.64 4.14
N VAL A 362 15.86 29.78 4.31
CA VAL A 362 16.60 30.16 5.51
C VAL A 362 15.96 31.41 6.09
N THR A 363 15.48 31.34 7.33
CA THR A 363 14.90 32.45 8.04
C THR A 363 15.84 32.91 9.15
N VAL A 364 16.17 34.20 9.18
CA VAL A 364 16.98 34.78 10.23
C VAL A 364 16.06 35.27 11.35
N SER A 365 16.05 34.58 12.48
CA SER A 365 15.20 34.90 13.64
C SER A 365 15.89 35.76 14.67
N ASP A 366 17.22 35.62 14.86
CA ASP A 366 18.00 36.40 15.82
C ASP A 366 19.45 36.59 15.35
N TYR A 367 19.67 37.65 14.55
CA TYR A 367 20.99 37.95 13.98
C TYR A 367 22.07 38.22 15.03
N ALA A 368 21.69 38.82 16.18
CA ALA A 368 22.63 39.31 17.18
C ALA A 368 23.37 38.20 17.93
N ASN A 369 22.78 37.03 17.98
CA ASN A 369 23.29 35.87 18.68
C ASN A 369 23.79 34.75 17.77
N ILE A 370 23.88 34.96 16.44
CA ILE A 370 24.51 34.01 15.53
C ILE A 370 26.01 33.95 15.86
N ALA A 371 26.47 32.79 16.31
CA ALA A 371 27.89 32.59 16.65
C ALA A 371 28.75 32.50 15.39
N VAL A 372 30.01 32.97 15.52
CA VAL A 372 31.03 32.72 14.47
C VAL A 372 31.25 31.21 14.34
N GLY A 373 31.24 30.70 13.13
CA GLY A 373 31.34 29.27 12.83
C GLY A 373 29.99 28.56 12.74
N THR A 374 28.85 29.26 12.92
CA THR A 374 27.53 28.70 12.59
C THR A 374 27.47 28.35 11.11
N THR A 375 27.03 27.12 10.76
CA THR A 375 27.00 26.63 9.39
C THR A 375 25.60 26.47 8.84
N LEU A 376 25.47 26.77 7.56
CA LEU A 376 24.34 26.38 6.70
C LEU A 376 24.89 25.36 5.69
N THR A 377 24.50 24.11 5.83
CA THR A 377 24.95 23.02 4.95
C THR A 377 23.82 22.64 4.01
N PHE A 378 24.04 22.87 2.72
CA PHE A 378 23.15 22.49 1.65
C PHE A 378 23.58 21.13 1.10
N THR A 379 22.68 20.16 1.11
CA THR A 379 22.86 18.90 0.41
C THR A 379 22.07 19.01 -0.89
N LYS A 380 22.78 18.95 -2.02
CA LYS A 380 22.20 19.06 -3.35
C LYS A 380 21.49 17.77 -3.76
N SER A 381 20.68 17.87 -4.80
CA SER A 381 19.95 16.72 -5.38
C SER A 381 20.84 15.57 -5.85
N ASP A 382 22.11 15.84 -6.19
CA ASP A 382 23.14 14.84 -6.54
C ASP A 382 23.83 14.21 -5.31
N GLY A 383 23.42 14.59 -4.08
CA GLY A 383 24.03 14.14 -2.82
C GLY A 383 25.29 14.90 -2.40
N SER A 384 25.84 15.76 -3.24
CA SER A 384 26.98 16.60 -2.87
C SER A 384 26.59 17.72 -1.91
N THR A 385 27.54 18.21 -1.11
CA THR A 385 27.25 19.22 -0.09
C THR A 385 28.02 20.50 -0.30
N VAL A 386 27.36 21.65 -0.05
CA VAL A 386 27.97 22.97 0.00
C VAL A 386 27.69 23.57 1.38
N THR A 387 28.72 24.06 2.07
CA THR A 387 28.57 24.63 3.41
C THR A 387 28.96 26.09 3.43
N PHE A 388 28.05 26.94 3.90
CA PHE A 388 28.30 28.36 4.19
C PHE A 388 28.51 28.53 5.69
N THR A 389 29.49 29.39 6.09
CA THR A 389 29.88 29.53 7.47
C THR A 389 29.78 30.99 7.91
N SER A 390 29.19 31.22 9.07
CA SER A 390 29.11 32.54 9.69
C SER A 390 30.49 33.04 10.12
N GLU A 391 30.83 34.23 9.66
CA GLU A 391 32.02 34.96 10.08
C GLU A 391 31.67 36.02 11.16
N ALA A 392 32.69 36.75 11.68
CA ALA A 392 32.47 37.81 12.64
C ALA A 392 31.53 38.89 12.09
N ALA A 393 30.58 39.35 12.92
CA ALA A 393 29.60 40.35 12.55
C ALA A 393 30.27 41.62 11.96
N GLY A 394 29.67 42.15 10.91
CA GLY A 394 30.20 43.36 10.26
C GLY A 394 29.56 43.64 8.89
N SER A 395 29.85 44.86 8.40
CA SER A 395 29.34 45.35 7.13
C SER A 395 30.30 45.12 5.95
N SER A 396 31.51 44.60 6.20
CA SER A 396 32.47 44.27 5.12
C SER A 396 32.13 42.93 4.44
N SER A 397 32.58 42.74 3.22
CA SER A 397 32.44 41.47 2.52
C SER A 397 33.06 40.31 3.33
N PRO A 398 32.48 39.10 3.27
CA PRO A 398 33.07 37.92 3.90
C PRO A 398 34.49 37.66 3.42
N ALA A 399 35.30 37.04 4.28
CA ALA A 399 36.68 36.70 3.93
C ALA A 399 36.76 35.42 3.07
N SER A 400 35.77 34.56 3.14
CA SER A 400 35.66 33.34 2.35
C SER A 400 34.55 33.44 1.30
N ALA A 401 34.69 32.73 0.20
CA ALA A 401 33.69 32.66 -0.87
C ALA A 401 32.36 32.00 -0.41
N THR A 402 32.41 31.21 0.66
CA THR A 402 31.26 30.55 1.28
C THR A 402 31.03 31.11 2.70
N GLY A 403 31.44 32.34 2.98
CA GLY A 403 31.20 33.04 4.25
C GLY A 403 30.00 33.96 4.19
N PHE A 404 29.30 34.14 5.30
CA PHE A 404 28.32 35.21 5.48
C PHE A 404 28.54 35.90 6.83
N ARG A 405 28.08 37.15 6.94
CA ARG A 405 28.27 37.93 8.18
C ARG A 405 26.95 38.41 8.75
N PRO A 406 26.62 38.12 10.02
CA PRO A 406 25.54 38.79 10.72
C PRO A 406 25.78 40.30 10.74
N ASN A 407 24.73 41.09 10.56
CA ASN A 407 24.83 42.53 10.52
C ASN A 407 23.58 43.14 11.21
N THR A 408 23.56 44.39 11.46
CA THR A 408 22.65 45.30 12.18
C THR A 408 21.21 44.85 12.50
N ASN A 409 20.61 43.95 11.76
CA ASN A 409 19.28 43.36 11.99
C ASN A 409 19.10 42.06 11.18
N ASN A 410 17.96 41.36 11.38
CA ASN A 410 17.66 40.11 10.72
C ASN A 410 17.58 40.24 9.17
N ASN A 411 17.00 41.33 8.67
CA ASN A 411 16.85 41.60 7.26
C ASN A 411 18.21 41.77 6.57
N THR A 412 19.08 42.64 7.12
CA THR A 412 20.41 42.85 6.57
C THR A 412 21.29 41.60 6.65
N THR A 413 21.06 40.75 7.65
CA THR A 413 21.75 39.47 7.76
C THR A 413 21.22 38.49 6.70
N ALA A 414 19.94 38.47 6.42
CA ALA A 414 19.36 37.70 5.32
C ALA A 414 19.87 38.18 3.95
N ASP A 415 20.01 39.50 3.74
CA ASP A 415 20.63 40.07 2.54
C ASP A 415 22.09 39.63 2.35
N ASN A 416 22.83 39.50 3.45
CA ASN A 416 24.21 39.03 3.41
C ASN A 416 24.27 37.52 3.08
N ILE A 417 23.36 36.71 3.66
CA ILE A 417 23.20 35.28 3.31
C ILE A 417 22.80 35.13 1.84
N PHE A 418 21.81 35.92 1.38
CA PHE A 418 21.41 35.99 -0.02
C PHE A 418 22.61 36.25 -0.94
N THR A 419 23.40 37.28 -0.63
CA THR A 419 24.55 37.69 -1.44
C THR A 419 25.60 36.59 -1.50
N ALA A 420 25.87 35.93 -0.37
CA ALA A 420 26.85 34.84 -0.30
C ALA A 420 26.42 33.61 -1.10
N ILE A 421 25.18 33.19 -0.96
CA ILE A 421 24.69 31.99 -1.64
C ILE A 421 24.47 32.25 -3.13
N ASN A 422 23.94 33.42 -3.51
CA ASN A 422 23.72 33.78 -4.92
C ASN A 422 25.02 33.95 -5.73
N ALA A 423 26.15 34.12 -5.05
CA ALA A 423 27.47 34.11 -5.70
C ALA A 423 27.97 32.70 -6.06
N HIS A 424 27.31 31.64 -5.54
CA HIS A 424 27.67 30.26 -5.81
C HIS A 424 26.94 29.74 -7.06
N ALA A 425 27.66 29.14 -7.99
CA ALA A 425 27.11 28.71 -9.28
C ALA A 425 25.99 27.67 -9.20
N ASP A 426 25.98 26.89 -8.10
CA ASP A 426 25.00 25.81 -7.92
C ASP A 426 23.63 26.30 -7.44
N PHE A 427 23.49 27.59 -7.06
CA PHE A 427 22.27 28.11 -6.47
C PHE A 427 21.76 29.37 -7.15
N THR A 428 20.45 29.47 -7.27
CA THR A 428 19.72 30.71 -7.55
C THR A 428 18.97 31.10 -6.30
N VAL A 429 19.02 32.38 -5.93
CA VAL A 429 18.51 32.82 -4.64
C VAL A 429 17.50 33.94 -4.81
N ALA A 430 16.44 33.93 -4.02
CA ALA A 430 15.47 35.01 -3.92
C ALA A 430 15.33 35.47 -2.45
N ASN A 431 15.04 36.75 -2.24
CA ASN A 431 14.71 37.30 -0.92
C ASN A 431 13.31 37.91 -0.97
N PRO A 432 12.25 37.07 -0.86
CA PRO A 432 10.86 37.51 -1.04
C PRO A 432 10.34 38.35 0.12
N SER A 433 10.92 38.24 1.32
CA SER A 433 10.54 39.03 2.48
C SER A 433 11.72 39.20 3.42
N ALA A 434 11.71 40.31 4.13
CA ALA A 434 12.78 40.95 4.84
C ALA A 434 13.78 40.09 5.66
N ALA A 435 13.42 38.92 6.17
CA ALA A 435 14.33 38.06 6.94
C ALA A 435 14.41 36.65 6.40
N ILE A 436 13.87 36.39 5.19
CA ILE A 436 13.76 35.07 4.58
C ILE A 436 14.54 35.05 3.26
N VAL A 437 15.36 34.01 3.11
CA VAL A 437 16.11 33.74 1.88
C VAL A 437 15.59 32.44 1.31
N VAL A 438 15.15 32.46 0.06
CA VAL A 438 14.72 31.27 -0.69
C VAL A 438 15.83 30.87 -1.61
N ILE A 439 16.28 29.64 -1.50
CA ILE A 439 17.40 29.08 -2.26
C ILE A 439 16.89 27.97 -3.13
N THR A 440 17.20 28.05 -4.43
CA THR A 440 16.85 27.05 -5.44
C THR A 440 18.13 26.51 -6.05
N GLU A 441 18.23 25.20 -6.23
CA GLU A 441 19.34 24.56 -6.94
C GLU A 441 19.27 24.86 -8.42
N THR A 442 20.40 25.28 -9.03
CA THR A 442 20.45 25.67 -10.45
C THR A 442 20.34 24.46 -11.38
N ILE A 443 20.91 23.34 -10.98
CA ILE A 443 20.93 22.07 -11.73
C ILE A 443 20.38 20.97 -10.81
N HIS A 444 19.27 20.36 -11.21
CA HIS A 444 18.63 19.28 -10.47
C HIS A 444 19.05 17.92 -10.99
N SER A 445 19.41 17.01 -10.09
CA SER A 445 19.36 15.59 -10.37
C SER A 445 17.91 15.09 -10.23
N SER A 446 17.51 14.16 -11.07
CA SER A 446 16.18 13.53 -11.00
C SER A 446 15.98 12.64 -9.75
N THR A 447 17.04 12.43 -8.95
CA THR A 447 17.05 11.43 -7.88
C THR A 447 17.10 11.99 -6.46
N GLY A 448 17.21 13.30 -6.28
CA GLY A 448 17.36 13.91 -4.95
C GLY A 448 16.76 15.30 -4.81
N PHE A 449 16.88 15.88 -3.63
CA PHE A 449 16.32 17.17 -3.24
C PHE A 449 17.38 18.06 -2.63
N LEU A 450 17.25 19.36 -2.85
CA LEU A 450 17.98 20.34 -2.08
C LEU A 450 17.47 20.34 -0.63
N SER A 451 18.36 20.14 0.32
CA SER A 451 18.05 20.36 1.73
C SER A 451 19.08 21.28 2.35
N CYS A 452 18.64 22.10 3.30
CA CYS A 452 19.49 22.95 4.09
C CYS A 452 19.40 22.57 5.57
N LEU A 453 20.53 22.37 6.21
CA LEU A 453 20.66 22.14 7.63
C LEU A 453 21.46 23.28 8.27
N SER A 454 20.85 23.95 9.25
CA SER A 454 21.53 24.92 10.09
C SER A 454 22.12 24.25 11.33
N SER A 455 23.37 24.59 11.70
CA SER A 455 23.92 24.16 12.99
C SER A 455 23.35 24.96 14.18
N ASP A 456 22.58 26.01 13.93
CA ASP A 456 21.85 26.80 14.92
C ASP A 456 20.41 27.07 14.47
N THR A 457 19.56 26.09 14.65
CA THR A 457 18.15 26.11 14.21
C THR A 457 17.29 27.12 15.00
N THR A 458 17.79 27.71 16.08
CA THR A 458 17.06 28.71 16.86
C THR A 458 17.20 30.09 16.25
N ARG A 459 18.33 30.40 15.60
CA ARG A 459 18.66 31.71 15.07
C ARG A 459 18.65 31.79 13.57
N LEU A 460 18.98 30.67 12.94
CA LEU A 460 18.86 30.43 11.51
C LEU A 460 17.94 29.21 11.31
N GLU A 461 16.66 29.47 11.23
CA GLU A 461 15.67 28.44 10.96
C GLU A 461 15.76 28.04 9.49
N THR A 462 15.79 26.74 9.22
CA THR A 462 15.76 26.21 7.86
C THR A 462 14.47 25.46 7.65
N ALA A 463 13.78 25.76 6.57
CA ALA A 463 12.67 24.94 6.07
C ALA A 463 13.08 24.40 4.71
N ASN A 464 13.12 23.09 4.62
CA ASN A 464 13.29 22.39 3.37
C ASN A 464 11.90 22.16 2.80
N GLU A 465 11.74 22.40 1.50
CA GLU A 465 10.57 21.85 0.85
C GLU A 465 10.60 20.33 1.05
N SER A 466 9.67 19.85 1.79
CA SER A 466 9.53 18.40 1.95
C SER A 466 8.92 17.86 0.69
N GLN A 467 9.67 17.01 0.03
CA GLN A 467 9.14 16.12 -0.97
C GLN A 467 7.79 15.57 -0.46
N ALA A 468 6.83 15.57 -1.34
CA ALA A 468 5.66 14.75 -1.12
C ALA A 468 6.10 13.29 -1.10
N VAL A 469 5.69 12.59 -0.07
CA VAL A 469 5.95 11.16 0.10
C VAL A 469 4.66 10.43 -0.24
N VAL A 470 4.67 9.63 -1.30
CA VAL A 470 3.60 8.68 -1.57
C VAL A 470 3.75 7.52 -0.59
N GLU A 471 2.74 7.27 0.23
CA GLU A 471 2.76 6.24 1.27
C GLU A 471 2.04 4.96 0.84
N SER A 472 1.01 5.06 0.01
CA SER A 472 0.24 3.92 -0.50
C SER A 472 -0.49 4.29 -1.79
N ILE A 473 -0.79 3.30 -2.62
CA ILE A 473 -1.48 3.45 -3.90
C ILE A 473 -2.57 2.40 -4.07
N ALA A 474 -3.60 2.77 -4.82
CA ALA A 474 -4.64 1.84 -5.26
C ALA A 474 -5.21 2.29 -6.60
N VAL A 475 -5.50 1.36 -7.49
CA VAL A 475 -6.19 1.63 -8.75
C VAL A 475 -7.67 1.33 -8.58
N VAL A 476 -8.49 2.29 -8.96
CA VAL A 476 -9.94 2.16 -9.00
C VAL A 476 -10.38 2.05 -10.46
N PRO A 477 -10.95 0.93 -10.88
CA PRO A 477 -11.42 0.75 -12.26
C PRO A 477 -12.52 1.76 -12.61
N GLY A 478 -12.42 2.33 -13.81
CA GLY A 478 -13.44 3.23 -14.36
C GLY A 478 -14.53 2.46 -15.11
N ASP A 479 -15.79 2.87 -14.97
CA ASP A 479 -16.92 2.20 -15.67
C ASP A 479 -16.91 2.42 -17.19
N LEU A 480 -16.52 3.60 -17.64
CA LEU A 480 -16.54 4.02 -19.06
C LEU A 480 -15.32 4.90 -19.42
N ASN A 481 -14.42 5.09 -18.51
CA ASN A 481 -13.26 5.98 -18.61
C ASN A 481 -11.99 5.23 -18.18
N GLU A 482 -10.89 5.96 -18.19
CA GLU A 482 -9.61 5.49 -17.67
C GLU A 482 -9.71 5.01 -16.21
N ASP A 483 -8.96 3.99 -15.85
CA ASP A 483 -8.75 3.62 -14.46
C ASP A 483 -8.05 4.76 -13.72
N SER A 484 -8.47 5.02 -12.51
CA SER A 484 -7.91 6.09 -11.69
C SER A 484 -6.92 5.56 -10.67
N LEU A 485 -5.66 6.02 -10.75
CA LEU A 485 -4.68 5.77 -9.69
C LEU A 485 -4.91 6.73 -8.53
N TYR A 486 -5.33 6.20 -7.41
CA TYR A 486 -5.42 6.92 -6.13
C TYR A 486 -4.14 6.70 -5.31
N MET A 487 -3.73 7.74 -4.58
CA MET A 487 -2.55 7.71 -3.73
C MET A 487 -2.77 8.47 -2.44
N ILE A 488 -2.14 8.00 -1.36
CA ILE A 488 -2.01 8.76 -0.12
C ILE A 488 -0.68 9.48 -0.16
N VAL A 489 -0.75 10.81 -0.18
CA VAL A 489 0.42 11.67 -0.29
C VAL A 489 0.60 12.45 1.00
N LYS A 490 1.75 12.26 1.64
CA LYS A 490 2.17 13.02 2.81
C LYS A 490 2.93 14.27 2.34
N ARG A 491 2.49 15.43 2.77
CA ARG A 491 3.07 16.73 2.42
C ARG A 491 3.32 17.58 3.67
N THR A 492 4.23 18.52 3.58
CA THR A 492 4.36 19.59 4.57
C THR A 492 3.71 20.86 4.03
N VAL A 493 2.68 21.32 4.69
CA VAL A 493 1.94 22.54 4.32
C VAL A 493 1.97 23.49 5.51
N ASN A 494 2.47 24.70 5.30
CA ASN A 494 2.59 25.73 6.35
C ASN A 494 3.25 25.18 7.63
N GLY A 495 4.34 24.41 7.48
CA GLY A 495 5.10 23.81 8.58
C GLY A 495 4.45 22.60 9.26
N ALA A 496 3.25 22.18 8.86
CA ALA A 496 2.56 21.01 9.39
C ALA A 496 2.59 19.83 8.40
N THR A 497 2.87 18.65 8.92
CA THR A 497 2.72 17.42 8.12
C THR A 497 1.25 17.03 7.99
N VAL A 498 0.79 16.94 6.76
CA VAL A 498 -0.60 16.56 6.40
C VAL A 498 -0.59 15.41 5.39
N ARG A 499 -1.68 14.67 5.31
CA ARG A 499 -1.89 13.62 4.33
C ARG A 499 -3.12 13.94 3.51
N PHE A 500 -2.99 13.78 2.21
CA PHE A 500 -4.08 13.96 1.25
C PHE A 500 -4.30 12.66 0.48
N ILE A 501 -5.56 12.42 0.11
CA ILE A 501 -5.91 11.43 -0.90
C ILE A 501 -5.93 12.19 -2.22
N GLU A 502 -5.01 11.85 -3.10
CA GLU A 502 -4.89 12.44 -4.43
C GLU A 502 -5.10 11.35 -5.49
N TYR A 503 -5.50 11.72 -6.69
CA TYR A 503 -5.61 10.80 -7.81
C TYR A 503 -5.10 11.46 -9.10
N PHE A 504 -4.63 10.68 -10.05
CA PHE A 504 -4.26 11.19 -11.35
C PHE A 504 -5.50 11.60 -12.13
N SER A 505 -5.46 12.81 -12.67
CA SER A 505 -6.42 13.26 -13.68
C SER A 505 -6.26 12.40 -14.94
N ALA A 506 -7.34 12.22 -15.70
CA ALA A 506 -7.29 11.53 -16.97
C ALA A 506 -6.21 12.16 -17.88
N PHE A 507 -5.43 11.32 -18.56
CA PHE A 507 -4.40 11.77 -19.49
C PHE A 507 -5.03 12.39 -20.75
N ASP A 508 -6.14 11.83 -21.21
CA ASP A 508 -6.93 12.40 -22.30
C ASP A 508 -7.78 13.57 -21.80
N PHE A 509 -7.32 14.78 -22.07
CA PHE A 509 -8.03 16.03 -21.76
C PHE A 509 -8.90 16.55 -22.92
N GLY A 510 -9.04 15.78 -24.02
CA GLY A 510 -9.79 16.17 -25.21
C GLY A 510 -9.02 17.09 -26.15
N ASN A 511 -9.74 18.01 -26.80
CA ASN A 511 -9.17 18.85 -27.87
C ASN A 511 -8.81 20.27 -27.43
N ASP A 512 -9.27 20.70 -26.27
CA ASP A 512 -9.08 22.08 -25.80
C ASP A 512 -7.95 22.14 -24.76
N ILE A 513 -6.91 22.90 -25.04
CA ILE A 513 -5.76 23.05 -24.14
C ILE A 513 -6.14 23.64 -22.76
N GLU A 514 -7.30 24.33 -22.68
CA GLU A 514 -7.80 24.84 -21.40
C GLU A 514 -8.31 23.74 -20.46
N ASP A 515 -8.47 22.50 -20.97
CA ASP A 515 -8.82 21.31 -20.21
C ASP A 515 -7.59 20.51 -19.76
N ALA A 516 -6.41 20.85 -20.26
CA ALA A 516 -5.17 20.17 -19.95
C ALA A 516 -4.75 20.38 -18.48
N PHE A 517 -4.75 19.30 -17.69
CA PHE A 517 -4.46 19.34 -16.27
C PHE A 517 -3.07 18.73 -15.98
N PHE A 518 -2.02 19.57 -15.99
CA PHE A 518 -0.64 19.16 -15.79
C PHE A 518 0.01 19.92 -14.62
N VAL A 519 -0.57 19.77 -13.43
CA VAL A 519 -0.07 20.28 -12.15
C VAL A 519 -0.30 19.24 -11.07
N ASP A 520 0.55 19.21 -10.04
CA ASP A 520 0.40 18.32 -8.90
C ASP A 520 -0.41 18.96 -7.78
N SER A 521 -1.12 18.15 -6.98
CA SER A 521 -1.99 18.61 -5.89
C SER A 521 -2.92 19.74 -6.31
N GLY A 522 -3.32 19.72 -7.57
CA GLY A 522 -3.98 20.84 -8.21
C GLY A 522 -5.49 20.83 -8.05
N LEU A 523 -6.07 22.01 -8.28
CA LEU A 523 -7.52 22.21 -8.38
C LEU A 523 -7.87 22.99 -9.65
N THR A 524 -9.08 22.76 -10.13
CA THR A 524 -9.63 23.46 -11.30
C THR A 524 -10.63 24.51 -10.84
N TYR A 525 -10.40 25.76 -11.20
CA TYR A 525 -11.43 26.79 -11.22
C TYR A 525 -12.17 26.77 -12.56
N SER A 526 -13.48 26.71 -12.52
CA SER A 526 -14.33 26.88 -13.70
C SER A 526 -15.55 27.69 -13.30
N GLY A 527 -15.71 28.91 -13.83
CA GLY A 527 -16.80 29.79 -13.37
C GLY A 527 -16.78 31.16 -14.05
N SER A 528 -17.43 32.13 -13.41
CA SER A 528 -17.45 33.50 -13.87
C SER A 528 -16.05 34.10 -13.92
N ALA A 529 -15.83 35.06 -14.82
CA ALA A 529 -14.54 35.71 -14.96
C ALA A 529 -14.02 36.32 -13.64
N ALA A 530 -12.89 35.82 -13.15
CA ALA A 530 -12.32 36.19 -11.87
C ALA A 530 -10.80 36.43 -11.95
N THR A 531 -10.30 37.31 -11.09
CA THR A 531 -8.85 37.53 -10.89
C THR A 531 -8.38 37.01 -9.53
N SER A 532 -9.28 36.69 -8.61
CA SER A 532 -8.95 36.08 -7.32
C SER A 532 -9.56 34.69 -7.27
N ILE A 533 -8.71 33.69 -7.02
CA ILE A 533 -9.13 32.27 -6.91
C ILE A 533 -8.83 31.82 -5.48
N SER A 534 -9.85 31.28 -4.80
CA SER A 534 -9.77 30.76 -3.42
C SER A 534 -9.98 29.24 -3.39
N GLY A 535 -9.89 28.64 -2.21
CA GLY A 535 -10.03 27.20 -2.01
C GLY A 535 -8.71 26.44 -2.03
N LEU A 536 -7.59 27.15 -2.01
CA LEU A 536 -6.22 26.60 -2.10
C LEU A 536 -5.56 26.40 -0.71
N ASN A 537 -6.34 26.19 0.35
CA ASN A 537 -5.80 26.06 1.72
C ASN A 537 -4.79 24.88 1.86
N HIS A 538 -4.95 23.84 1.05
CA HIS A 538 -4.03 22.69 1.02
C HIS A 538 -2.66 23.02 0.42
N LEU A 539 -2.51 24.18 -0.21
CA LEU A 539 -1.27 24.70 -0.80
C LEU A 539 -0.80 26.01 -0.11
N GLU A 540 -1.27 26.29 1.10
CA GLU A 540 -0.90 27.53 1.81
C GLU A 540 0.62 27.69 1.92
N GLY A 541 1.12 28.86 1.52
CA GLY A 541 2.56 29.19 1.48
C GLY A 541 3.33 28.63 0.29
N GLN A 542 2.72 27.77 -0.54
CA GLN A 542 3.39 27.16 -1.68
C GLN A 542 3.33 28.06 -2.93
N THR A 543 4.38 27.97 -3.74
CA THR A 543 4.41 28.58 -5.08
C THR A 543 3.70 27.67 -6.06
N VAL A 544 2.64 28.14 -6.69
CA VAL A 544 1.80 27.35 -7.62
C VAL A 544 2.01 27.77 -9.07
N SER A 545 2.02 26.77 -9.95
CA SER A 545 1.98 26.94 -11.39
C SER A 545 0.53 26.97 -11.87
N ILE A 546 0.28 27.75 -12.92
CA ILE A 546 -1.09 28.09 -13.31
C ILE A 546 -1.24 28.01 -14.83
N LEU A 547 -2.21 27.20 -15.29
CA LEU A 547 -2.74 27.25 -16.64
C LEU A 547 -4.06 28.03 -16.62
N ALA A 548 -4.11 29.19 -17.26
CA ALA A 548 -5.21 30.13 -17.19
C ALA A 548 -5.82 30.36 -18.59
N ASN A 549 -7.06 29.86 -18.83
CA ASN A 549 -7.72 29.85 -20.14
C ASN A 549 -6.79 29.29 -21.25
N GLY A 550 -6.14 28.15 -20.98
CA GLY A 550 -5.21 27.49 -21.91
C GLY A 550 -3.87 28.18 -22.13
N ALA A 551 -3.55 29.24 -21.40
CA ALA A 551 -2.26 29.92 -21.47
C ALA A 551 -1.56 29.87 -20.13
N THR A 552 -0.24 29.71 -20.13
CA THR A 552 0.56 29.81 -18.91
C THR A 552 0.45 31.19 -18.27
N HIS A 553 0.40 31.21 -16.96
CA HIS A 553 0.39 32.42 -16.14
C HIS A 553 1.64 32.42 -15.24
N PRO A 554 2.19 33.57 -14.89
CA PRO A 554 3.26 33.63 -13.91
C PRO A 554 2.88 32.94 -12.61
N ASP A 555 3.82 32.25 -12.00
CA ASP A 555 3.62 31.56 -10.73
C ASP A 555 3.18 32.54 -9.62
N LYS A 556 2.40 32.07 -8.70
CA LYS A 556 1.89 32.84 -7.54
C LYS A 556 2.09 32.05 -6.25
N VAL A 557 2.30 32.77 -5.16
CA VAL A 557 2.33 32.18 -3.81
C VAL A 557 0.90 32.19 -3.25
N VAL A 558 0.47 31.06 -2.71
CA VAL A 558 -0.84 30.96 -2.04
C VAL A 558 -0.76 31.65 -0.68
N ALA A 559 -1.68 32.57 -0.44
CA ALA A 559 -1.79 33.30 0.83
C ALA A 559 -3.26 33.36 1.27
N SER A 560 -3.54 32.95 2.50
CA SER A 560 -4.89 32.83 3.04
C SER A 560 -5.81 31.97 2.18
N GLY A 561 -5.28 30.87 1.65
CA GLY A 561 -5.99 29.91 0.79
C GLY A 561 -6.40 30.47 -0.58
N ALA A 562 -5.75 31.54 -1.05
CA ALA A 562 -6.09 32.20 -2.32
C ALA A 562 -4.86 32.73 -3.08
N ILE A 563 -5.05 32.97 -4.39
CA ILE A 563 -4.09 33.65 -5.25
C ILE A 563 -4.76 34.79 -5.99
N SER A 564 -3.96 35.79 -6.41
CA SER A 564 -4.39 36.88 -7.29
C SER A 564 -3.72 36.75 -8.65
N LEU A 565 -4.54 36.66 -9.71
CA LEU A 565 -4.10 36.55 -11.08
C LEU A 565 -3.92 37.94 -11.73
N ASP A 566 -2.99 38.05 -12.69
CA ASP A 566 -2.71 39.30 -13.40
C ASP A 566 -3.76 39.61 -14.49
N ARG A 567 -4.62 38.62 -14.80
CA ARG A 567 -5.72 38.75 -15.76
C ARG A 567 -6.94 37.98 -15.28
N SER A 568 -8.11 38.41 -15.75
CA SER A 568 -9.36 37.70 -15.47
C SER A 568 -9.44 36.40 -16.28
N VAL A 569 -9.87 35.31 -15.62
CA VAL A 569 -9.99 33.96 -16.20
C VAL A 569 -11.33 33.34 -15.87
N THR A 570 -11.84 32.52 -16.77
CA THR A 570 -13.04 31.70 -16.58
C THR A 570 -12.71 30.25 -16.22
N LYS A 571 -11.52 29.79 -16.62
CA LYS A 571 -11.00 28.46 -16.29
C LYS A 571 -9.53 28.56 -15.91
N ALA A 572 -9.15 27.89 -14.83
CA ALA A 572 -7.75 27.81 -14.44
C ALA A 572 -7.46 26.50 -13.70
N HIS A 573 -6.35 25.87 -14.07
CA HIS A 573 -5.75 24.77 -13.31
C HIS A 573 -4.60 25.33 -12.48
N ILE A 574 -4.61 25.09 -11.19
CA ILE A 574 -3.69 25.69 -10.22
C ILE A 574 -3.16 24.58 -9.33
N GLY A 575 -1.86 24.43 -9.24
CA GLY A 575 -1.21 23.40 -8.43
C GLY A 575 0.31 23.53 -8.42
N LEU A 576 0.97 22.55 -7.86
CA LEU A 576 2.43 22.51 -7.79
C LEU A 576 3.01 22.17 -9.16
N ALA A 577 4.11 22.83 -9.51
CA ALA A 577 4.83 22.56 -10.75
C ALA A 577 5.66 21.27 -10.63
N TYR A 578 5.87 20.60 -11.73
CA TYR A 578 6.85 19.53 -11.88
C TYR A 578 7.60 19.64 -13.20
N ASN A 579 8.72 18.94 -13.31
CA ASN A 579 9.51 18.88 -14.54
C ASN A 579 9.36 17.48 -15.15
N SER A 580 9.03 17.43 -16.43
CA SER A 580 9.11 16.20 -17.23
C SER A 580 10.39 16.24 -18.05
N ILE A 581 11.24 15.23 -17.93
CA ILE A 581 12.53 15.13 -18.58
C ILE A 581 12.61 13.81 -19.33
N LEU A 582 12.97 13.90 -20.61
CA LEU A 582 13.30 12.77 -21.44
C LEU A 582 14.73 12.96 -21.94
N GLN A 583 15.62 12.04 -21.59
CA GLN A 583 16.98 11.99 -22.12
C GLN A 583 17.15 10.71 -22.93
N THR A 584 17.62 10.84 -24.16
CA THR A 584 17.92 9.67 -24.98
C THR A 584 19.13 8.91 -24.44
N MET A 585 19.24 7.64 -24.80
CA MET A 585 20.51 6.94 -24.69
C MET A 585 21.56 7.61 -25.59
N ARG A 586 22.84 7.27 -25.38
CA ARG A 586 23.92 7.68 -26.29
C ARG A 586 23.56 7.31 -27.72
N VAL A 587 23.57 8.28 -28.60
CA VAL A 587 23.24 8.03 -30.00
C VAL A 587 24.34 7.20 -30.66
N ASP A 588 23.99 5.99 -31.12
CA ASP A 588 24.87 5.15 -31.93
C ASP A 588 24.35 5.10 -33.39
N ALA A 589 25.09 5.71 -34.27
CA ALA A 589 24.81 5.62 -35.70
C ALA A 589 25.74 4.55 -36.29
N GLY A 590 25.20 3.37 -36.54
CA GLY A 590 25.92 2.30 -37.22
C GLY A 590 26.19 2.71 -38.69
N GLY A 591 27.44 2.66 -39.10
CA GLY A 591 27.86 2.91 -40.48
C GLY A 591 28.60 1.70 -41.05
N THR A 592 28.93 1.75 -42.34
CA THR A 592 29.76 0.75 -43.03
C THR A 592 31.14 0.58 -42.39
N GLU A 593 31.59 1.54 -41.58
CA GLU A 593 32.88 1.56 -40.90
C GLU A 593 32.85 1.15 -39.43
N GLY A 594 31.70 0.61 -38.93
CA GLY A 594 31.52 0.15 -37.57
C GLY A 594 30.67 1.06 -36.68
N THR A 595 30.76 0.88 -35.34
CA THR A 595 29.98 1.65 -34.38
C THR A 595 30.42 3.10 -34.29
N ALA A 596 29.49 4.00 -34.03
CA ALA A 596 29.77 5.41 -33.72
C ALA A 596 30.08 5.64 -32.22
N GLN A 597 30.09 4.59 -31.42
CA GLN A 597 30.48 4.68 -29.98
C GLN A 597 31.98 5.04 -29.89
N GLY A 598 32.28 6.03 -29.05
CA GLY A 598 33.64 6.53 -28.88
C GLY A 598 34.09 7.53 -29.95
N LYS A 599 33.36 7.73 -31.06
CA LYS A 599 33.63 8.79 -32.04
C LYS A 599 33.03 10.11 -31.56
N ILE A 600 33.68 11.21 -31.92
CA ILE A 600 33.13 12.55 -31.73
C ILE A 600 31.90 12.71 -32.63
N LYS A 601 30.81 13.21 -32.09
CA LYS A 601 29.53 13.42 -32.76
C LYS A 601 29.14 14.89 -32.71
N ARG A 602 28.46 15.33 -33.74
CA ARG A 602 27.76 16.62 -33.74
C ARG A 602 26.35 16.43 -34.27
N ILE A 603 25.37 16.75 -33.47
CA ILE A 603 23.97 16.82 -33.90
C ILE A 603 23.71 18.24 -34.41
N HIS A 604 23.20 18.36 -35.61
CA HIS A 604 22.95 19.66 -36.27
C HIS A 604 21.50 20.09 -36.06
N ASP A 605 20.59 19.20 -36.40
CA ASP A 605 19.16 19.40 -36.27
C ASP A 605 18.49 18.16 -35.74
N ILE A 606 17.33 18.34 -35.15
CA ILE A 606 16.44 17.26 -34.78
C ILE A 606 15.04 17.51 -35.32
N THR A 607 14.38 16.48 -35.79
CA THR A 607 12.96 16.53 -36.09
C THR A 607 12.22 15.77 -35.00
N LEU A 608 11.29 16.44 -34.36
CA LEU A 608 10.44 15.85 -33.34
C LEU A 608 9.06 15.56 -33.91
N ARG A 609 8.61 14.32 -33.83
CA ARG A 609 7.22 13.96 -34.11
C ARG A 609 6.41 14.10 -32.84
N LEU A 610 5.47 15.04 -32.86
CA LEU A 610 4.70 15.47 -31.71
C LEU A 610 3.21 15.20 -31.93
N PHE A 611 2.49 14.97 -30.85
CA PHE A 611 1.03 14.89 -30.84
C PHE A 611 0.48 15.79 -29.73
N ASN A 612 -0.46 16.68 -30.05
CA ASN A 612 -1.11 17.60 -29.11
C ASN A 612 -0.14 18.24 -28.09
N THR A 613 1.00 18.74 -28.57
CA THR A 613 2.11 19.21 -27.71
C THR A 613 2.23 20.73 -27.74
N ALA A 614 2.58 21.30 -26.60
CA ALA A 614 2.92 22.72 -26.45
C ALA A 614 4.02 22.92 -25.40
N GLY A 615 4.90 23.90 -25.60
CA GLY A 615 5.76 24.46 -24.57
C GLY A 615 7.03 23.69 -24.22
N ILE A 616 7.45 22.68 -24.98
CA ILE A 616 8.66 21.88 -24.70
C ILE A 616 9.95 22.64 -25.06
N SER A 617 11.03 22.25 -24.41
CA SER A 617 12.40 22.69 -24.65
C SER A 617 13.28 21.52 -25.05
N VAL A 618 14.35 21.73 -25.81
CA VAL A 618 15.27 20.68 -26.28
C VAL A 618 16.72 21.16 -26.25
N GLY A 619 17.63 20.26 -25.91
CA GLY A 619 19.06 20.58 -25.84
C GLY A 619 19.94 19.36 -25.66
N SER A 620 21.26 19.62 -25.50
CA SER A 620 22.28 18.58 -25.26
C SER A 620 22.34 18.13 -23.78
N SER A 621 21.90 18.98 -22.89
CA SER A 621 21.83 18.70 -21.43
C SER A 621 20.67 19.49 -20.82
N GLU A 622 20.36 19.24 -19.55
CA GLU A 622 19.34 20.01 -18.83
C GLU A 622 19.69 21.50 -18.66
N THR A 623 20.96 21.86 -18.78
CA THR A 623 21.47 23.23 -18.66
C THR A 623 21.63 23.93 -20.00
N GLU A 624 21.91 23.17 -21.06
CA GLU A 624 22.04 23.67 -22.42
C GLU A 624 20.79 23.29 -23.23
N ILE A 625 19.69 23.98 -22.95
CA ILE A 625 18.37 23.67 -23.48
C ILE A 625 17.68 24.92 -24.03
N ASP A 626 17.16 24.84 -25.23
CA ASP A 626 16.45 25.92 -25.93
C ASP A 626 14.95 25.63 -25.97
N ARG A 627 14.14 26.65 -25.71
CA ARG A 627 12.69 26.56 -25.82
C ARG A 627 12.25 26.54 -27.30
N ILE A 628 11.42 25.55 -27.63
CA ILE A 628 10.83 25.47 -28.97
C ILE A 628 9.67 26.46 -29.10
N PRO A 629 9.64 27.33 -30.13
CA PRO A 629 8.54 28.26 -30.35
C PRO A 629 7.31 27.53 -30.91
N PHE A 630 6.20 27.56 -30.16
CA PHE A 630 4.88 27.09 -30.61
C PHE A 630 3.96 28.23 -31.05
N ARG A 631 4.28 29.47 -30.69
CA ARG A 631 3.55 30.68 -31.16
C ARG A 631 4.16 31.25 -32.40
N SER A 632 3.32 31.80 -33.26
CA SER A 632 3.71 32.66 -34.36
C SER A 632 3.36 34.13 -34.05
N SER A 633 3.83 35.08 -34.89
CA SER A 633 3.49 36.48 -34.76
C SER A 633 1.98 36.78 -34.94
N ALA A 634 1.21 35.83 -35.47
CA ALA A 634 -0.24 35.93 -35.60
C ALA A 634 -1.03 35.62 -34.33
N ASN A 635 -0.40 34.99 -33.32
CA ASN A 635 -1.07 34.63 -32.09
C ASN A 635 -1.12 35.80 -31.12
N VAL A 636 -2.30 36.06 -30.56
CA VAL A 636 -2.51 37.13 -29.58
C VAL A 636 -1.80 36.79 -28.26
N MET A 637 -1.13 37.76 -27.66
CA MET A 637 -0.48 37.61 -26.36
C MET A 637 -1.51 37.29 -25.29
N GLY A 638 -1.19 36.32 -24.41
CA GLY A 638 -2.09 35.89 -23.32
C GLY A 638 -3.25 34.97 -23.74
N SER A 639 -3.41 34.68 -25.05
CA SER A 639 -4.35 33.65 -25.50
C SER A 639 -3.79 32.25 -25.35
N ALA A 640 -4.64 31.23 -25.44
CA ALA A 640 -4.25 29.81 -25.42
C ALA A 640 -3.09 29.54 -26.40
N LEU A 641 -2.19 28.66 -26.01
CA LEU A 641 -1.13 28.17 -26.90
C LEU A 641 -1.74 27.24 -27.96
N PRO A 642 -1.38 27.35 -29.24
CA PRO A 642 -1.81 26.35 -30.20
C PRO A 642 -1.10 25.03 -29.93
N MET A 643 -1.87 23.96 -29.80
CA MET A 643 -1.32 22.61 -29.76
C MET A 643 -0.80 22.22 -31.14
N PHE A 644 0.32 21.54 -31.17
CA PHE A 644 0.97 21.12 -32.39
C PHE A 644 0.94 19.61 -32.55
N THR A 645 0.49 19.13 -33.70
CA THR A 645 0.56 17.72 -34.10
C THR A 645 1.28 17.65 -35.46
N GLY A 646 2.31 16.81 -35.55
CA GLY A 646 3.11 16.62 -36.76
C GLY A 646 4.62 16.66 -36.50
N ASP A 647 5.38 16.76 -37.55
CA ASP A 647 6.84 16.81 -37.51
C ASP A 647 7.32 18.27 -37.38
N LYS A 648 8.13 18.52 -36.33
CA LYS A 648 8.69 19.83 -36.03
C LYS A 648 10.21 19.77 -36.08
N GLU A 649 10.79 20.44 -37.05
CA GLU A 649 12.25 20.59 -37.21
C GLU A 649 12.76 21.70 -36.27
N VAL A 650 13.84 21.38 -35.54
CA VAL A 650 14.44 22.27 -34.55
C VAL A 650 15.96 22.27 -34.74
N GLU A 651 16.54 23.45 -34.85
CA GLU A 651 17.99 23.61 -34.83
C GLU A 651 18.54 23.16 -33.47
N PHE A 652 19.53 22.27 -33.49
CA PHE A 652 20.11 21.72 -32.25
C PHE A 652 21.48 22.37 -32.00
N ARG A 653 21.60 23.10 -30.90
CA ARG A 653 22.80 23.84 -30.53
C ARG A 653 23.82 23.01 -29.76
N GLY A 654 23.90 21.72 -30.05
CA GLY A 654 24.92 20.87 -29.50
C GLY A 654 26.31 21.13 -30.06
N GLY A 655 27.33 21.05 -29.26
CA GLY A 655 28.73 21.07 -29.66
C GLY A 655 29.17 19.74 -30.24
N PHE A 656 30.50 19.57 -30.29
CA PHE A 656 31.11 18.27 -30.54
C PHE A 656 31.14 17.49 -29.23
N ASP A 657 30.54 16.31 -29.21
CA ASP A 657 30.41 15.48 -28.01
C ASP A 657 30.65 14.00 -28.35
N ASN A 658 31.16 13.24 -27.38
CA ASN A 658 31.34 11.80 -27.51
C ASN A 658 30.06 11.02 -27.25
N ASP A 659 29.14 11.55 -26.46
CA ASP A 659 27.92 10.88 -26.05
C ASP A 659 26.71 11.15 -26.94
N GLY A 660 26.50 12.41 -27.36
CA GLY A 660 25.43 12.80 -28.26
C GLY A 660 24.04 12.64 -27.67
N PHE A 661 23.84 13.03 -26.41
CA PHE A 661 22.53 13.01 -25.76
C PHE A 661 21.59 14.07 -26.34
N ILE A 662 20.30 13.75 -26.34
CA ILE A 662 19.22 14.70 -26.62
C ILE A 662 18.33 14.72 -25.38
N VAL A 663 18.19 15.90 -24.80
CA VAL A 663 17.33 16.14 -23.64
C VAL A 663 16.11 16.95 -24.08
N ILE A 664 14.92 16.47 -23.74
CA ILE A 664 13.65 17.19 -23.93
C ILE A 664 13.06 17.44 -22.56
N LYS A 665 12.66 18.69 -22.30
CA LYS A 665 12.15 19.12 -21.00
C LYS A 665 10.83 19.87 -21.15
N GLN A 666 9.86 19.53 -20.29
CA GLN A 666 8.65 20.31 -20.07
C GLN A 666 8.64 20.76 -18.61
N ASN A 667 8.62 22.06 -18.38
CA ASN A 667 8.58 22.68 -17.06
C ASN A 667 7.39 23.62 -16.85
N GLN A 668 6.43 23.57 -17.77
CA GLN A 668 5.21 24.36 -17.72
C GLN A 668 3.99 23.44 -17.64
N PRO A 669 2.85 23.89 -17.11
CA PRO A 669 1.64 23.08 -17.00
C PRO A 669 0.96 22.91 -18.38
N LEU A 670 1.69 22.33 -19.32
CA LEU A 670 1.28 22.18 -20.73
C LEU A 670 1.45 20.72 -21.17
N PRO A 671 0.60 20.24 -22.10
CA PRO A 671 0.69 18.89 -22.60
C PRO A 671 1.94 18.69 -23.48
N ALA A 672 2.55 17.50 -23.38
CA ALA A 672 3.68 17.12 -24.22
C ALA A 672 3.63 15.61 -24.52
N THR A 673 3.40 15.26 -25.77
CA THR A 673 3.47 13.87 -26.26
C THR A 673 4.47 13.80 -27.41
N ILE A 674 5.56 13.04 -27.18
CA ILE A 674 6.66 12.86 -28.12
C ILE A 674 6.56 11.45 -28.70
N LEU A 675 6.27 11.36 -30.00
CA LEU A 675 6.10 10.06 -30.68
C LEU A 675 7.43 9.53 -31.22
N ALA A 676 8.31 10.43 -31.70
CA ALA A 676 9.62 10.04 -32.24
C ALA A 676 10.60 11.21 -32.25
N ILE A 677 11.87 10.88 -32.22
CA ILE A 677 12.99 11.82 -32.31
C ILE A 677 13.88 11.39 -33.51
N PHE A 678 14.11 12.27 -34.45
CA PHE A 678 14.93 12.01 -35.64
C PHE A 678 16.13 12.96 -35.64
N PRO A 679 17.29 12.55 -35.05
CA PRO A 679 18.50 13.38 -35.07
C PRO A 679 19.22 13.30 -36.41
N ARG A 680 19.70 14.45 -36.90
CA ARG A 680 20.67 14.53 -37.99
C ARG A 680 22.04 14.77 -37.38
N LEU A 681 22.88 13.76 -37.43
CA LEU A 681 24.20 13.82 -36.82
C LEU A 681 25.31 13.53 -37.83
N GLN A 682 26.49 14.04 -37.53
CA GLN A 682 27.72 13.76 -38.23
C GLN A 682 28.75 13.20 -37.22
N THR A 683 29.45 12.16 -37.63
CA THR A 683 30.53 11.55 -36.81
C THR A 683 31.87 11.92 -37.37
N PHE A 684 32.83 12.10 -36.49
CA PHE A 684 34.20 12.43 -36.84
C PHE A 684 35.14 11.40 -36.24
N ASP A 685 36.09 10.91 -37.04
CA ASP A 685 37.19 10.11 -36.51
C ASP A 685 38.17 11.06 -35.79
N GLN A 686 38.75 10.59 -34.67
CA GLN A 686 39.78 11.34 -33.92
C GLN A 686 41.03 11.50 -34.74
#